data_e2c98fa3c191139f3bed48de8bc6ecbd
#
_entry.id   e2c98fa3c191139f3bed48de8bc6ecbd
#
_cell.length_a   1.000
_cell.length_b   1.000
_cell.length_c   1.000
_cell.angle_alpha   90.00
_cell.angle_beta   90.00
_cell.angle_gamma   90.00
#
_symmetry.space_group_name_H-M   'P 1'
#
loop_
_entity.id
_entity.type
_entity.pdbx_description
1 polymer ?
#
loop_
_entity_poly.entity_id
_entity_poly.type
_entity_poly.pdbx_seq_one_letter_code
_entity_poly.pdbx_strand_id
1 'polypeptide(L)'
;MRASLWYWKMAIVVICCSMGSMPTFARSPADEDAKPKVWWFHGATETTREGITADLEAFQKAGIGGVVYYDQVHEVYGSPTDVFSEDWWQKLYFSAKEAKRLGLSFELNMSNGYAAGGPWIDEEHAMQRLVVVENDSIPKGFHEIATVAIPLVEDDGIMRYITYSAKAQAKSPTSAMNIPCVPGQQQMAAANFTELPPIGNLQGSDDSIHWQEVCALPPIYNDMGWKLPQLTCTFNEVRGRYFRVVPETAVRWFRVGSEPRIDRWEEKAAFRSNFRSYEAQEDLKGIHPKDVLVNPHSLPAGSWRILHFGYMPTGAKIKHGRKGMTGYECDRMNREAAELQYNNYFRRIADSLKAKGCRPQGVIIDSHEAGTQNWTSGLEKAFQQKRGYSLLPWLPVLQGYIIGSRKESERVLHDFRMTLSELVSERFFGILDSLARRDGYMFTAQAIGNGMCFAVDNIAVKGTVQKPQGEFWTYQTLGAYDIKEAASAARVYGKPIASAEAFTDCGYDVPFEQLKHLADFAFAMGINELVVCASPHQPRTLTTPLDIDSRHPYALNRNHPKWKESYGLWKYLGEMMEQLRQGKPASSIGICLGEEAPLKLLSHRLPAIPDGYEWDVFTCQALDTKGTVFTDSTLVPFRLLAIEDSAYIPLKALYRFMEIVRKGTPLQAHRKALEQNADYYGMLNAEYRQALDLLFSIPHVHNTTIAEALVKEKISPELEYTPKRPSTSTDRLYFTHRRTAGEDLFFIYNRSPFPFRQQVKLMGKPFRLQLGEEESIILRSSRR
;
A
#
# COMPACT_ATOMS: atom_id res chain seq x y z
N MET A 1 15.52 45.67 -8.42
CA MET A 1 14.40 45.46 -7.52
C MET A 1 13.09 45.69 -8.29
N ARG A 2 12.53 44.65 -8.85
CA ARG A 2 11.16 44.64 -9.38
C ARG A 2 10.48 43.49 -8.68
N ALA A 3 9.60 43.84 -7.73
CA ALA A 3 8.69 42.89 -7.10
C ALA A 3 7.68 42.43 -8.15
N SER A 4 7.81 41.21 -8.62
CA SER A 4 6.80 40.58 -9.46
C SER A 4 5.69 40.09 -8.57
N LEU A 5 4.60 40.83 -8.52
CA LEU A 5 3.30 40.33 -8.03
C LEU A 5 2.82 39.25 -9.00
N TRP A 6 3.03 37.98 -8.62
CA TRP A 6 2.45 36.84 -9.32
C TRP A 6 0.97 36.72 -8.91
N TYR A 7 0.11 37.20 -9.78
CA TYR A 7 -1.31 36.84 -9.72
C TYR A 7 -1.47 35.41 -10.18
N TRP A 8 -1.94 34.55 -9.33
CA TRP A 8 -2.41 33.20 -9.66
C TRP A 8 -3.53 33.30 -10.69
N LYS A 9 -3.22 33.09 -11.96
CA LYS A 9 -4.25 33.01 -12.99
C LYS A 9 -4.93 31.64 -12.90
N MET A 10 -6.03 31.61 -12.20
CA MET A 10 -7.02 30.53 -12.34
C MET A 10 -7.65 30.66 -13.72
N ALA A 11 -7.35 29.75 -14.62
CA ALA A 11 -8.11 29.59 -15.85
C ALA A 11 -9.26 28.60 -15.61
N ILE A 12 -10.32 29.03 -14.92
CA ILE A 12 -11.61 28.33 -14.97
C ILE A 12 -12.29 28.77 -16.26
N VAL A 13 -12.06 28.04 -17.33
CA VAL A 13 -12.78 28.28 -18.60
C VAL A 13 -14.04 27.41 -18.57
N VAL A 14 -15.13 27.98 -18.06
CA VAL A 14 -16.48 27.46 -18.27
C VAL A 14 -16.93 27.92 -19.65
N ILE A 15 -16.76 27.10 -20.67
CA ILE A 15 -17.37 27.37 -21.98
C ILE A 15 -18.78 26.79 -21.95
N CYS A 16 -19.74 27.60 -21.51
CA CYS A 16 -21.16 27.35 -21.72
C CYS A 16 -21.58 27.87 -23.12
N CYS A 17 -21.87 26.99 -24.05
CA CYS A 17 -22.73 27.33 -25.18
C CYS A 17 -24.19 27.28 -24.71
N SER A 18 -24.69 28.37 -24.21
CA SER A 18 -26.05 28.92 -24.17
C SER A 18 -26.29 29.73 -22.90
N MET A 19 -26.64 31.00 -23.07
CA MET A 19 -27.05 31.87 -21.99
C MET A 19 -28.43 31.40 -21.48
N GLY A 20 -28.44 30.67 -20.38
CA GLY A 20 -29.60 30.43 -19.55
C GLY A 20 -29.20 30.72 -18.10
N SER A 21 -30.02 31.48 -17.37
CA SER A 21 -29.82 31.87 -15.96
C SER A 21 -29.36 30.66 -15.13
N MET A 22 -28.20 30.78 -14.49
CA MET A 22 -27.69 29.77 -13.54
C MET A 22 -28.63 29.66 -12.35
N PRO A 23 -29.09 28.46 -11.99
CA PRO A 23 -29.70 28.26 -10.68
C PRO A 23 -28.59 28.37 -9.62
N THR A 24 -28.81 29.22 -8.64
CA THR A 24 -28.01 29.24 -7.40
C THR A 24 -28.20 27.91 -6.69
N PHE A 25 -27.23 27.03 -6.83
CA PHE A 25 -27.20 25.76 -6.07
C PHE A 25 -26.96 26.10 -4.58
N ALA A 26 -27.91 25.72 -3.73
CA ALA A 26 -27.69 25.71 -2.29
C ALA A 26 -26.47 24.82 -1.99
N ARG A 27 -25.48 25.35 -1.24
CA ARG A 27 -24.32 24.58 -0.77
C ARG A 27 -24.81 23.36 0.00
N SER A 28 -24.32 22.17 -0.37
CA SER A 28 -24.58 20.95 0.38
C SER A 28 -23.66 20.86 1.60
N PRO A 29 -24.05 20.19 2.70
CA PRO A 29 -23.17 19.97 3.85
C PRO A 29 -21.85 19.24 3.49
N ALA A 30 -21.76 18.57 2.34
CA ALA A 30 -20.55 17.97 1.81
C ALA A 30 -19.50 19.00 1.35
N ASP A 31 -19.89 20.25 1.12
CA ASP A 31 -18.99 21.28 0.57
C ASP A 31 -18.05 21.87 1.64
N GLU A 32 -18.43 21.84 2.92
CA GLU A 32 -17.58 22.33 4.02
C GLU A 32 -16.44 21.37 4.37
N ASP A 33 -16.59 20.07 4.10
CA ASP A 33 -15.55 19.05 4.34
C ASP A 33 -14.51 18.92 3.22
N ALA A 34 -14.63 19.70 2.16
CA ALA A 34 -13.73 19.62 1.00
C ALA A 34 -12.42 20.41 1.15
N LYS A 35 -12.15 21.00 2.32
CA LYS A 35 -10.90 21.70 2.58
C LYS A 35 -9.80 20.72 3.01
N PRO A 36 -8.52 20.99 2.67
CA PRO A 36 -7.41 20.16 3.13
C PRO A 36 -7.33 20.13 4.65
N LYS A 37 -6.88 19.03 5.20
CA LYS A 37 -6.60 18.86 6.63
C LYS A 37 -5.10 18.80 6.85
N VAL A 38 -4.65 18.94 8.10
CA VAL A 38 -3.25 18.75 8.47
C VAL A 38 -3.13 17.74 9.61
N TRP A 39 -2.09 16.95 9.59
CA TRP A 39 -1.63 16.23 10.75
C TRP A 39 -0.99 17.24 11.70
N TRP A 40 -1.66 17.48 12.81
CA TRP A 40 -1.23 18.45 13.80
C TRP A 40 -0.50 17.71 14.92
N PHE A 41 0.82 17.67 14.79
CA PHE A 41 1.69 16.91 15.66
C PHE A 41 1.91 17.57 17.00
N HIS A 42 1.61 16.83 18.06
CA HIS A 42 1.87 17.18 19.44
C HIS A 42 2.89 16.22 20.05
N GLY A 43 3.49 16.58 21.21
CA GLY A 43 4.34 15.68 21.96
C GLY A 43 5.84 15.93 21.85
N ALA A 44 6.31 16.58 20.79
CA ALA A 44 7.69 17.00 20.65
C ALA A 44 8.02 18.26 21.47
N THR A 45 7.04 19.12 21.68
CA THR A 45 7.20 20.41 22.36
C THR A 45 6.22 20.54 23.55
N GLU A 46 6.44 21.55 24.40
CA GLU A 46 5.43 21.99 25.33
C GLU A 46 4.15 22.38 24.58
N THR A 47 3.02 21.88 25.03
CA THR A 47 1.69 22.29 24.49
C THR A 47 1.16 23.45 25.32
N THR A 48 0.88 24.60 24.69
CA THR A 48 0.33 25.80 25.34
C THR A 48 -1.02 26.16 24.77
N ARG A 49 -1.90 26.79 25.59
CA ARG A 49 -3.21 27.24 25.11
C ARG A 49 -3.09 28.36 24.09
N GLU A 50 -2.14 29.25 24.26
CA GLU A 50 -1.83 30.36 23.37
C GLU A 50 -1.37 29.79 22.00
N GLY A 51 -0.49 28.80 22.02
CA GLY A 51 0.00 28.10 20.82
C GLY A 51 -1.13 27.36 20.11
N ILE A 52 -2.00 26.64 20.84
CA ILE A 52 -3.17 25.95 20.29
C ILE A 52 -4.08 26.93 19.55
N THR A 53 -4.47 28.04 20.20
CA THR A 53 -5.31 29.05 19.56
C THR A 53 -4.64 29.64 18.32
N ALA A 54 -3.36 30.01 18.44
CA ALA A 54 -2.63 30.62 17.33
C ALA A 54 -2.43 29.66 16.12
N ASP A 55 -2.16 28.36 16.35
CA ASP A 55 -2.08 27.37 15.28
C ASP A 55 -3.43 27.23 14.55
N LEU A 56 -4.51 27.01 15.31
CA LEU A 56 -5.84 26.79 14.73
C LEU A 56 -6.39 28.01 14.01
N GLU A 57 -6.16 29.23 14.53
CA GLU A 57 -6.52 30.47 13.84
C GLU A 57 -5.71 30.68 12.55
N ALA A 58 -4.42 30.30 12.57
CA ALA A 58 -3.59 30.35 11.38
C ALA A 58 -4.06 29.33 10.32
N PHE A 59 -4.47 28.15 10.71
CA PHE A 59 -5.05 27.15 9.81
C PHE A 59 -6.37 27.60 9.21
N GLN A 60 -7.30 28.08 10.03
CA GLN A 60 -8.58 28.62 9.56
C GLN A 60 -8.37 29.76 8.55
N LYS A 61 -7.47 30.70 8.88
CA LYS A 61 -7.17 31.85 8.03
C LYS A 61 -6.51 31.46 6.71
N ALA A 62 -5.71 30.38 6.70
CA ALA A 62 -5.10 29.85 5.50
C ALA A 62 -6.10 29.13 4.58
N GLY A 63 -7.27 28.70 5.09
CA GLY A 63 -8.27 27.93 4.36
C GLY A 63 -8.19 26.42 4.61
N ILE A 64 -7.44 25.98 5.63
CA ILE A 64 -7.40 24.60 6.10
C ILE A 64 -8.74 24.30 6.81
N GLY A 65 -9.30 23.11 6.54
CA GLY A 65 -10.65 22.72 7.03
C GLY A 65 -10.64 21.95 8.34
N GLY A 66 -9.50 21.45 8.76
CA GLY A 66 -9.42 20.66 9.99
C GLY A 66 -8.04 20.12 10.33
N VAL A 67 -8.01 19.44 11.46
CA VAL A 67 -6.78 18.84 11.98
C VAL A 67 -7.00 17.38 12.36
N VAL A 68 -5.96 16.56 12.18
CA VAL A 68 -5.82 15.26 12.84
C VAL A 68 -4.88 15.47 14.02
N TYR A 69 -5.42 15.39 15.22
CA TYR A 69 -4.61 15.48 16.44
C TYR A 69 -3.74 14.24 16.60
N TYR A 70 -2.45 14.45 16.63
CA TYR A 70 -1.46 13.37 16.55
C TYR A 70 -0.43 13.54 17.65
N ASP A 71 -0.45 12.70 18.66
CA ASP A 71 0.58 12.64 19.70
C ASP A 71 1.75 11.77 19.22
N GLN A 72 2.81 12.41 18.75
CA GLN A 72 3.98 11.74 18.19
C GLN A 72 5.27 12.45 18.61
N VAL A 73 6.32 11.69 18.89
CA VAL A 73 7.61 12.21 19.34
C VAL A 73 8.73 11.58 18.54
N HIS A 74 9.39 12.37 17.69
CA HIS A 74 10.67 12.01 17.08
C HIS A 74 11.82 12.60 17.90
N GLU A 75 11.78 13.91 18.12
CA GLU A 75 12.72 14.66 18.95
C GLU A 75 11.94 15.47 20.00
N VAL A 76 12.51 15.67 21.18
CA VAL A 76 11.86 16.38 22.29
C VAL A 76 12.49 17.73 22.49
N TYR A 77 11.66 18.78 22.45
CA TYR A 77 12.03 20.16 22.71
C TYR A 77 11.24 20.69 23.91
N GLY A 78 11.90 20.82 25.08
CA GLY A 78 11.26 21.27 26.30
C GLY A 78 10.64 20.14 27.14
N SER A 79 9.51 20.41 27.77
CA SER A 79 8.84 19.50 28.70
C SER A 79 7.46 19.12 28.19
N PRO A 80 7.33 18.09 27.35
CA PRO A 80 6.03 17.64 26.88
C PRO A 80 5.18 17.06 28.02
N THR A 81 3.88 17.30 27.94
CA THR A 81 2.90 16.82 28.92
C THR A 81 2.71 15.31 28.84
N ASP A 82 2.64 14.61 29.97
CA ASP A 82 2.39 13.17 30.00
C ASP A 82 0.95 12.86 29.52
N VAL A 83 0.83 11.89 28.63
CA VAL A 83 -0.46 11.45 28.06
C VAL A 83 -1.37 10.91 29.17
N PHE A 84 -2.65 11.23 29.10
CA PHE A 84 -3.68 10.93 30.09
C PHE A 84 -3.49 11.59 31.46
N SER A 85 -2.51 12.48 31.65
CA SER A 85 -2.48 13.37 32.82
C SER A 85 -3.61 14.38 32.76
N GLU A 86 -3.95 15.00 33.92
CA GLU A 86 -4.98 16.04 33.95
C GLU A 86 -4.62 17.23 33.05
N ASP A 87 -3.36 17.63 33.03
CA ASP A 87 -2.87 18.71 32.16
C ASP A 87 -3.02 18.36 30.67
N TRP A 88 -2.70 17.10 30.29
CA TRP A 88 -2.92 16.62 28.93
C TRP A 88 -4.41 16.66 28.53
N TRP A 89 -5.30 16.18 29.42
CA TRP A 89 -6.74 16.23 29.17
C TRP A 89 -7.25 17.66 29.00
N GLN A 90 -6.82 18.60 29.85
CA GLN A 90 -7.21 19.98 29.74
C GLN A 90 -6.77 20.63 28.41
N LYS A 91 -5.55 20.30 27.95
CA LYS A 91 -5.02 20.79 26.67
C LYS A 91 -5.75 20.16 25.46
N LEU A 92 -6.04 18.87 25.52
CA LEU A 92 -6.82 18.19 24.47
C LEU A 92 -8.26 18.75 24.37
N TYR A 93 -8.95 18.93 25.51
CA TYR A 93 -10.28 19.56 25.53
C TYR A 93 -10.25 20.98 24.99
N PHE A 94 -9.23 21.72 25.33
CA PHE A 94 -9.04 23.07 24.83
C PHE A 94 -8.83 23.06 23.31
N SER A 95 -7.99 22.17 22.79
CA SER A 95 -7.74 22.00 21.36
C SER A 95 -9.03 21.69 20.59
N ALA A 96 -9.79 20.69 21.06
CA ALA A 96 -11.05 20.32 20.41
C ALA A 96 -12.13 21.43 20.48
N LYS A 97 -12.18 22.17 21.60
CA LYS A 97 -13.07 23.31 21.77
C LYS A 97 -12.72 24.46 20.84
N GLU A 98 -11.46 24.80 20.72
CA GLU A 98 -10.96 25.84 19.82
C GLU A 98 -11.19 25.47 18.35
N ALA A 99 -10.89 24.21 17.95
CA ALA A 99 -11.20 23.71 16.61
C ALA A 99 -12.71 23.90 16.31
N LYS A 100 -13.60 23.50 17.25
CA LYS A 100 -15.03 23.68 17.12
C LYS A 100 -15.42 25.17 17.03
N ARG A 101 -14.81 26.04 17.85
CA ARG A 101 -15.05 27.51 17.82
C ARG A 101 -14.74 28.10 16.45
N LEU A 102 -13.70 27.60 15.82
CA LEU A 102 -13.21 28.05 14.50
C LEU A 102 -13.87 27.37 13.32
N GLY A 103 -14.78 26.39 13.55
CA GLY A 103 -15.43 25.63 12.50
C GLY A 103 -14.49 24.63 11.80
N LEU A 104 -13.42 24.22 12.47
CA LEU A 104 -12.46 23.22 11.98
C LEU A 104 -12.89 21.81 12.38
N SER A 105 -12.75 20.83 11.50
CA SER A 105 -12.89 19.43 11.85
C SER A 105 -11.75 19.00 12.78
N PHE A 106 -12.06 18.07 13.70
CA PHE A 106 -11.10 17.53 14.65
C PHE A 106 -11.15 16.01 14.61
N GLU A 107 -10.14 15.39 14.05
CA GLU A 107 -9.98 13.94 13.97
C GLU A 107 -8.84 13.51 14.90
N LEU A 108 -8.75 12.22 15.21
CA LEU A 108 -7.73 11.65 16.09
C LEU A 108 -6.91 10.59 15.37
N ASN A 109 -5.65 10.45 15.75
CA ASN A 109 -4.89 9.25 15.41
C ASN A 109 -5.36 8.05 16.26
N MET A 110 -5.21 6.83 15.73
CA MET A 110 -5.60 5.58 16.39
C MET A 110 -4.71 5.23 17.59
N SER A 111 -3.49 5.75 17.65
CA SER A 111 -2.52 5.45 18.70
C SER A 111 -1.72 6.68 19.13
N ASN A 112 -0.93 6.53 20.17
CA ASN A 112 0.12 7.48 20.55
C ASN A 112 1.40 7.08 19.79
N GLY A 113 1.92 7.95 18.93
CA GLY A 113 2.86 7.55 17.89
C GLY A 113 2.10 7.02 16.67
N TYR A 114 2.77 6.37 15.73
CA TYR A 114 2.10 5.80 14.57
C TYR A 114 2.13 4.27 14.56
N ALA A 115 1.32 3.66 13.68
CA ALA A 115 0.86 2.29 13.65
C ALA A 115 -0.21 1.98 14.72
N ALA A 116 -0.20 0.81 15.36
CA ALA A 116 -1.23 0.46 16.33
C ALA A 116 -0.66 -0.38 17.45
N GLY A 117 -0.76 0.13 18.65
CA GLY A 117 -0.26 -0.53 19.85
C GLY A 117 -0.28 0.39 21.06
N GLY A 118 0.33 -0.07 22.14
CA GLY A 118 0.41 0.70 23.36
C GLY A 118 0.58 -0.17 24.61
N PRO A 119 0.62 0.44 25.81
CA PRO A 119 0.84 -0.29 27.06
C PRO A 119 -0.30 -1.25 27.44
N TRP A 120 -1.44 -1.20 26.76
CA TRP A 120 -2.58 -2.12 26.92
C TRP A 120 -2.46 -3.39 26.09
N ILE A 121 -1.44 -3.50 25.24
CA ILE A 121 -1.15 -4.70 24.44
C ILE A 121 -0.11 -5.53 25.20
N ASP A 122 -0.53 -6.69 25.70
CA ASP A 122 0.34 -7.67 26.32
C ASP A 122 0.97 -8.62 25.28
N GLU A 123 1.74 -9.60 25.74
CA GLU A 123 2.43 -10.56 24.86
C GLU A 123 1.45 -11.44 24.05
N GLU A 124 0.27 -11.73 24.57
CA GLU A 124 -0.75 -12.55 23.88
C GLU A 124 -1.40 -11.79 22.74
N HIS A 125 -1.57 -10.48 22.87
CA HIS A 125 -2.18 -9.59 21.86
C HIS A 125 -1.15 -8.86 21.00
N ALA A 126 0.16 -9.09 21.24
CA ALA A 126 1.25 -8.53 20.46
C ALA A 126 1.41 -9.23 19.11
N MET A 127 2.00 -8.54 18.11
CA MET A 127 2.40 -9.14 16.84
C MET A 127 3.21 -10.42 17.06
N GLN A 128 2.77 -11.53 16.47
CA GLN A 128 3.38 -12.86 16.60
C GLN A 128 4.21 -13.23 15.35
N ARG A 129 5.24 -14.06 15.59
CA ARG A 129 6.03 -14.69 14.53
C ARG A 129 6.09 -16.18 14.72
N LEU A 130 6.10 -16.92 13.63
CA LEU A 130 6.43 -18.35 13.63
C LEU A 130 7.89 -18.54 14.09
N VAL A 131 8.10 -19.48 14.95
CA VAL A 131 9.42 -19.90 15.44
C VAL A 131 9.53 -21.41 15.25
N VAL A 132 10.65 -21.86 14.71
CA VAL A 132 10.91 -23.28 14.53
C VAL A 132 12.22 -23.62 15.21
N VAL A 133 12.20 -24.65 16.04
CA VAL A 133 13.34 -25.14 16.79
C VAL A 133 13.65 -26.56 16.33
N GLU A 134 14.86 -26.75 15.88
CA GLU A 134 15.43 -28.08 15.61
C GLU A 134 16.28 -28.45 16.83
N ASN A 135 15.99 -29.58 17.46
CA ASN A 135 16.60 -30.03 18.71
C ASN A 135 16.08 -29.32 20.00
N ASP A 136 16.50 -29.78 21.16
CA ASP A 136 15.82 -29.67 22.44
C ASP A 136 15.81 -28.32 23.18
N SER A 137 16.21 -27.23 22.56
CA SER A 137 16.30 -25.91 23.23
C SER A 137 15.09 -25.01 22.93
N ILE A 138 13.93 -25.35 23.46
CA ILE A 138 12.72 -24.53 23.30
C ILE A 138 12.90 -23.20 24.04
N PRO A 139 12.75 -22.03 23.37
CA PRO A 139 12.88 -20.72 24.00
C PRO A 139 11.78 -20.48 25.07
N LYS A 140 12.09 -19.72 26.10
CA LYS A 140 11.08 -19.24 27.03
C LYS A 140 10.04 -18.38 26.32
N GLY A 141 8.75 -18.62 26.59
CA GLY A 141 7.65 -17.91 25.92
C GLY A 141 7.27 -18.48 24.55
N PHE A 142 7.79 -19.65 24.21
CA PHE A 142 7.39 -20.38 23.02
C PHE A 142 6.02 -21.01 23.20
N HIS A 143 5.08 -20.68 22.34
CA HIS A 143 3.76 -21.28 22.29
C HIS A 143 3.76 -22.37 21.22
N GLU A 144 3.74 -23.62 21.64
CA GLU A 144 3.80 -24.78 20.74
C GLU A 144 2.56 -24.88 19.85
N ILE A 145 2.77 -25.13 18.55
CA ILE A 145 1.74 -25.44 17.55
C ILE A 145 1.70 -26.94 17.34
N ALA A 146 2.83 -27.51 16.97
CA ALA A 146 3.01 -28.95 16.72
C ALA A 146 4.49 -29.34 16.69
N THR A 147 4.78 -30.56 17.09
CA THR A 147 6.04 -31.22 16.77
C THR A 147 5.88 -32.00 15.47
N VAL A 148 6.76 -31.76 14.49
CA VAL A 148 6.71 -32.44 13.18
C VAL A 148 8.03 -33.17 12.97
N ALA A 149 7.92 -34.47 12.66
CA ALA A 149 9.08 -35.28 12.24
C ALA A 149 9.04 -35.53 10.74
N ILE A 150 10.17 -35.25 10.09
CA ILE A 150 10.37 -35.51 8.64
C ILE A 150 11.59 -36.43 8.45
N PRO A 151 11.60 -37.33 7.44
CA PRO A 151 12.76 -38.15 7.18
C PRO A 151 13.96 -37.29 6.76
N LEU A 152 15.14 -37.62 7.26
CA LEU A 152 16.37 -37.02 6.78
C LEU A 152 16.62 -37.45 5.34
N VAL A 153 16.83 -36.49 4.46
CA VAL A 153 17.30 -36.74 3.09
C VAL A 153 18.80 -37.00 3.15
N GLU A 154 19.27 -38.12 2.57
CA GLU A 154 20.68 -38.42 2.49
C GLU A 154 21.41 -37.38 1.64
N ASP A 155 22.58 -36.94 2.10
CA ASP A 155 23.47 -36.09 1.32
C ASP A 155 24.05 -36.85 0.14
N ASP A 156 23.59 -36.52 -1.06
CA ASP A 156 24.05 -37.15 -2.32
C ASP A 156 25.31 -36.47 -2.92
N GLY A 157 25.85 -35.48 -2.22
CA GLY A 157 26.99 -34.68 -2.65
C GLY A 157 26.69 -33.74 -3.82
N ILE A 158 25.41 -33.55 -4.16
CA ILE A 158 24.96 -32.65 -5.22
C ILE A 158 24.33 -31.41 -4.57
N MET A 159 24.99 -30.27 -4.64
CA MET A 159 24.47 -29.03 -4.04
C MET A 159 23.37 -28.40 -4.90
N ARG A 160 22.30 -27.93 -4.26
CA ARG A 160 21.10 -27.42 -4.90
C ARG A 160 20.68 -26.04 -4.38
N TYR A 161 21.21 -25.60 -3.24
CA TYR A 161 20.86 -24.28 -2.68
C TYR A 161 22.01 -23.68 -1.89
N ILE A 162 21.93 -22.38 -1.73
CA ILE A 162 22.71 -21.59 -0.77
C ILE A 162 21.78 -20.83 0.15
N THR A 163 22.01 -20.91 1.46
CA THR A 163 21.44 -19.97 2.43
C THR A 163 22.54 -19.04 2.90
N TYR A 164 22.30 -17.73 2.91
CA TYR A 164 23.31 -16.75 3.29
C TYR A 164 22.71 -15.57 4.05
N SER A 165 23.55 -14.88 4.82
CA SER A 165 23.23 -13.59 5.42
C SER A 165 24.15 -12.52 4.83
N ALA A 166 23.58 -11.48 4.24
CA ALA A 166 24.35 -10.39 3.65
C ALA A 166 25.06 -9.55 4.70
N LYS A 167 26.27 -9.09 4.44
CA LYS A 167 27.04 -8.23 5.31
C LYS A 167 26.47 -6.81 5.35
N ALA A 168 26.11 -6.29 4.18
CA ALA A 168 25.34 -5.06 4.04
C ALA A 168 23.93 -5.42 3.54
N GLN A 169 22.92 -4.92 4.23
CA GLN A 169 21.55 -5.04 3.76
C GLN A 169 21.25 -3.85 2.84
N ALA A 170 20.68 -4.12 1.69
CA ALA A 170 20.24 -3.09 0.77
C ALA A 170 19.00 -2.38 1.35
N LYS A 171 18.87 -1.07 1.09
CA LYS A 171 17.58 -0.43 1.34
C LYS A 171 16.52 -1.07 0.45
N SER A 172 15.32 -1.24 1.00
CA SER A 172 14.18 -1.72 0.22
C SER A 172 14.05 -0.92 -1.09
N PRO A 173 13.69 -1.54 -2.22
CA PRO A 173 13.41 -0.80 -3.45
C PRO A 173 12.39 0.32 -3.25
N THR A 174 11.47 0.15 -2.32
CA THR A 174 10.49 1.17 -1.94
C THR A 174 11.12 2.30 -1.13
N SER A 175 12.18 2.06 -0.36
CA SER A 175 12.94 3.11 0.35
C SER A 175 14.10 3.70 -0.48
N ALA A 176 14.56 3.02 -1.52
CA ALA A 176 15.54 3.56 -2.50
C ALA A 176 14.90 4.59 -3.46
N MET A 177 13.60 4.80 -3.36
CA MET A 177 12.81 5.76 -4.13
C MET A 177 13.01 7.22 -3.71
N ASN A 178 13.80 7.49 -2.70
CA ASN A 178 14.25 8.84 -2.31
C ASN A 178 15.37 9.31 -3.24
N ILE A 179 15.12 9.41 -4.54
CA ILE A 179 16.00 10.16 -5.45
C ILE A 179 15.51 11.61 -5.40
N PRO A 180 16.31 12.55 -4.91
CA PRO A 180 15.95 13.96 -4.94
C PRO A 180 15.60 14.36 -6.38
N CYS A 181 14.42 14.94 -6.61
CA CYS A 181 14.14 15.66 -7.83
C CYS A 181 15.01 16.93 -7.81
N VAL A 182 16.21 16.86 -8.38
CA VAL A 182 17.01 18.06 -8.61
C VAL A 182 16.32 18.83 -9.73
N PRO A 183 15.92 20.10 -9.49
CA PRO A 183 15.37 20.93 -10.55
C PRO A 183 16.34 20.99 -11.73
N GLY A 184 15.89 20.57 -12.92
CA GLY A 184 16.68 20.58 -14.16
C GLY A 184 17.30 19.24 -14.59
N GLN A 185 17.27 18.18 -13.78
CA GLN A 185 17.63 16.83 -14.21
C GLN A 185 16.39 15.93 -14.26
N GLN A 186 15.55 16.19 -15.24
CA GLN A 186 14.40 15.34 -15.55
C GLN A 186 14.81 14.16 -16.44
N GLN A 187 15.56 13.23 -15.88
CA GLN A 187 15.43 11.85 -16.32
C GLN A 187 14.52 11.13 -15.33
N MET A 188 13.22 11.28 -15.54
CA MET A 188 12.32 10.21 -15.21
C MET A 188 12.62 9.07 -16.19
N ALA A 189 13.68 8.33 -15.93
CA ALA A 189 13.59 6.92 -16.21
C ALA A 189 12.29 6.49 -15.53
N ALA A 190 11.32 5.96 -16.27
CA ALA A 190 10.43 4.97 -15.68
C ALA A 190 11.40 4.14 -14.85
N ALA A 191 11.34 4.27 -13.53
CA ALA A 191 12.16 3.44 -12.69
C ALA A 191 11.61 2.06 -12.96
N ASN A 192 12.17 1.42 -13.99
CA ASN A 192 12.06 0.00 -14.10
C ASN A 192 12.50 -0.44 -12.73
N PHE A 193 11.66 -1.16 -12.06
CA PHE A 193 11.93 -1.80 -10.79
C PHE A 193 13.03 -2.81 -11.11
N THR A 194 14.21 -2.30 -11.40
CA THR A 194 15.40 -3.12 -11.64
C THR A 194 15.75 -3.63 -10.27
N GLU A 195 15.63 -4.91 -10.09
CA GLU A 195 16.22 -5.57 -8.94
C GLU A 195 17.61 -4.99 -8.77
N LEU A 196 17.94 -4.62 -7.53
CA LEU A 196 19.29 -4.17 -7.26
C LEU A 196 20.26 -5.24 -7.71
N PRO A 197 21.45 -4.86 -8.23
CA PRO A 197 22.40 -5.82 -8.73
C PRO A 197 22.74 -6.86 -7.66
N PRO A 198 23.07 -8.09 -8.06
CA PRO A 198 23.52 -9.11 -7.13
C PRO A 198 24.66 -8.58 -6.23
N ILE A 199 24.66 -8.98 -4.98
CA ILE A 199 25.70 -8.60 -4.01
C ILE A 199 27.00 -9.37 -4.21
N GLY A 200 26.95 -10.49 -4.96
CA GLY A 200 28.07 -11.35 -5.27
C GLY A 200 27.61 -12.61 -5.98
N ASN A 201 28.54 -13.52 -6.22
CA ASN A 201 28.31 -14.80 -6.86
C ASN A 201 28.81 -15.97 -5.99
N LEU A 202 28.04 -17.06 -5.96
CA LEU A 202 28.52 -18.35 -5.47
C LEU A 202 29.38 -19.00 -6.55
N GLN A 203 30.57 -19.51 -6.20
CA GLN A 203 31.45 -20.29 -7.04
C GLN A 203 31.72 -21.65 -6.42
N GLY A 204 31.79 -22.68 -7.25
CA GLY A 204 32.14 -24.04 -6.89
C GLY A 204 33.46 -24.52 -7.55
N SER A 205 34.15 -25.46 -6.91
CA SER A 205 35.41 -26.08 -7.41
C SER A 205 35.61 -27.45 -6.84
N ASP A 206 36.29 -28.33 -7.59
CA ASP A 206 36.71 -29.65 -7.10
C ASP A 206 38.13 -29.64 -6.52
N ASP A 207 38.97 -28.70 -6.95
CA ASP A 207 40.40 -28.63 -6.63
C ASP A 207 40.82 -27.33 -5.89
N SER A 208 39.90 -26.45 -5.62
CA SER A 208 40.12 -25.11 -5.02
C SER A 208 40.97 -24.14 -5.88
N ILE A 209 41.26 -24.52 -7.12
CA ILE A 209 42.06 -23.73 -8.08
C ILE A 209 41.17 -23.25 -9.23
N HIS A 210 40.42 -24.15 -9.83
CA HIS A 210 39.53 -23.86 -10.95
C HIS A 210 38.11 -23.65 -10.46
N TRP A 211 37.62 -22.40 -10.51
CA TRP A 211 36.34 -21.99 -9.99
C TRP A 211 35.34 -21.75 -11.13
N GLN A 212 34.12 -22.22 -10.94
CA GLN A 212 33.01 -22.02 -11.85
C GLN A 212 31.90 -21.27 -11.13
N GLU A 213 31.25 -20.34 -11.83
CA GLU A 213 30.06 -19.65 -11.28
C GLU A 213 28.89 -20.62 -11.17
N VAL A 214 28.21 -20.58 -10.03
CA VAL A 214 27.04 -21.39 -9.71
C VAL A 214 25.76 -20.56 -9.80
N CYS A 215 25.68 -19.45 -9.04
CA CYS A 215 24.55 -18.54 -9.07
C CYS A 215 24.93 -17.15 -8.55
N ALA A 216 24.19 -16.16 -9.02
CA ALA A 216 24.21 -14.81 -8.47
C ALA A 216 23.45 -14.75 -7.16
N LEU A 217 23.92 -13.95 -6.20
CA LEU A 217 23.28 -13.74 -4.90
C LEU A 217 22.50 -12.45 -4.88
N PRO A 218 21.16 -12.49 -4.87
CA PRO A 218 20.33 -11.29 -4.76
C PRO A 218 20.60 -10.50 -3.48
N PRO A 219 20.38 -9.19 -3.45
CA PRO A 219 20.49 -8.39 -2.25
C PRO A 219 19.43 -8.82 -1.22
N ILE A 220 19.78 -8.75 0.07
CA ILE A 220 18.82 -8.89 1.17
C ILE A 220 18.36 -7.50 1.56
N TYR A 221 17.07 -7.21 1.41
CA TYR A 221 16.52 -5.90 1.72
C TYR A 221 16.37 -5.68 3.22
N ASN A 222 16.68 -4.46 3.66
CA ASN A 222 16.49 -4.02 5.03
C ASN A 222 15.12 -3.36 5.18
N ASP A 223 14.13 -4.19 5.47
CA ASP A 223 12.78 -3.72 5.78
C ASP A 223 12.70 -3.18 7.20
N MET A 224 11.71 -2.36 7.49
CA MET A 224 11.45 -1.90 8.85
C MET A 224 10.96 -3.05 9.75
N GLY A 225 11.31 -3.00 11.02
CA GLY A 225 10.86 -3.93 12.05
C GLY A 225 11.51 -5.30 12.00
N TRP A 226 10.79 -6.31 12.52
CA TRP A 226 11.30 -7.68 12.61
C TRP A 226 11.34 -8.38 11.25
N LYS A 227 12.41 -9.14 11.05
CA LYS A 227 12.64 -9.96 9.85
C LYS A 227 13.68 -11.04 10.10
N LEU A 228 13.63 -12.09 9.32
CA LEU A 228 14.68 -13.11 9.31
C LEU A 228 15.92 -12.59 8.53
N PRO A 229 17.14 -12.64 9.08
CA PRO A 229 18.32 -11.98 8.48
C PRO A 229 19.01 -12.79 7.38
N GLN A 230 18.34 -13.77 6.81
CA GLN A 230 18.89 -14.68 5.79
C GLN A 230 18.00 -14.78 4.56
N LEU A 231 18.55 -15.32 3.48
CA LEU A 231 17.84 -15.67 2.26
C LEU A 231 18.40 -16.98 1.70
N THR A 232 17.50 -17.83 1.21
CA THR A 232 17.83 -19.08 0.54
C THR A 232 17.60 -18.94 -0.98
N CYS A 233 18.63 -19.22 -1.78
CA CYS A 233 18.51 -19.25 -3.24
C CYS A 233 18.82 -20.65 -3.73
N THR A 234 17.98 -21.16 -4.62
CA THR A 234 18.21 -22.45 -5.30
C THR A 234 18.92 -22.24 -6.62
N PHE A 235 19.60 -23.27 -7.08
CA PHE A 235 20.33 -23.27 -8.34
C PHE A 235 20.33 -24.68 -8.96
N ASN A 236 20.73 -24.76 -10.22
CA ASN A 236 20.88 -26.04 -10.90
C ASN A 236 21.93 -26.94 -10.20
N GLU A 237 21.71 -28.23 -10.20
CA GLU A 237 22.57 -29.22 -9.55
C GLU A 237 24.05 -29.03 -9.86
N VAL A 238 24.86 -28.90 -8.82
CA VAL A 238 26.33 -28.74 -8.94
C VAL A 238 27.04 -29.69 -8.01
N ARG A 239 28.02 -30.43 -8.55
CA ARG A 239 29.01 -31.17 -7.76
C ARG A 239 30.21 -30.28 -7.51
N GLY A 240 30.73 -30.25 -6.30
CA GLY A 240 31.94 -29.51 -5.95
C GLY A 240 32.34 -29.79 -4.51
N ARG A 241 33.66 -29.88 -4.30
CA ARG A 241 34.23 -30.08 -2.95
C ARG A 241 34.41 -28.78 -2.20
N TYR A 242 34.55 -27.67 -2.89
CA TYR A 242 34.81 -26.36 -2.35
C TYR A 242 33.81 -25.34 -2.88
N PHE A 243 33.33 -24.47 -2.03
CA PHE A 243 32.43 -23.36 -2.38
C PHE A 243 32.94 -22.07 -1.76
N ARG A 244 32.82 -20.98 -2.51
CA ARG A 244 33.11 -19.61 -2.03
C ARG A 244 32.10 -18.59 -2.55
N VAL A 245 31.97 -17.49 -1.85
CA VAL A 245 31.21 -16.31 -2.33
C VAL A 245 32.21 -15.23 -2.74
N VAL A 246 31.97 -14.62 -3.91
CA VAL A 246 32.84 -13.55 -4.45
C VAL A 246 32.00 -12.32 -4.72
N PRO A 247 32.34 -11.14 -4.14
CA PRO A 247 33.42 -10.95 -3.17
C PRO A 247 33.08 -11.56 -1.78
N GLU A 248 34.07 -12.05 -1.08
CA GLU A 248 33.91 -12.64 0.27
C GLU A 248 33.28 -11.67 1.27
N THR A 249 33.49 -10.37 1.02
CA THR A 249 32.89 -9.29 1.83
C THR A 249 31.38 -9.13 1.66
N ALA A 250 30.75 -9.80 0.69
CA ALA A 250 29.31 -9.68 0.43
C ALA A 250 28.44 -10.32 1.52
N VAL A 251 28.93 -11.41 2.13
CA VAL A 251 28.18 -12.18 3.11
C VAL A 251 28.86 -12.22 4.48
N ARG A 252 28.06 -12.39 5.53
CA ARG A 252 28.54 -12.67 6.90
C ARG A 252 28.86 -14.15 7.07
N TRP A 253 28.01 -14.99 6.53
CA TRP A 253 28.10 -16.42 6.49
C TRP A 253 27.24 -16.95 5.34
N PHE A 254 27.54 -18.15 4.90
CA PHE A 254 26.72 -18.91 3.98
C PHE A 254 26.82 -20.42 4.26
N ARG A 255 25.84 -21.17 3.78
CA ARG A 255 25.81 -22.63 3.76
C ARG A 255 25.23 -23.09 2.44
N VAL A 256 25.88 -24.05 1.79
CA VAL A 256 25.34 -24.81 0.66
C VAL A 256 24.77 -26.14 1.15
N GLY A 257 23.78 -26.66 0.45
CA GLY A 257 23.15 -27.93 0.81
C GLY A 257 22.60 -28.69 -0.39
N SER A 258 22.43 -30.00 -0.17
CA SER A 258 22.00 -31.00 -1.18
C SER A 258 20.49 -31.24 -1.14
N GLU A 259 19.83 -30.99 0.00
CA GLU A 259 18.38 -31.19 0.13
C GLU A 259 17.60 -30.31 -0.86
N PRO A 260 16.59 -30.82 -1.57
CA PRO A 260 15.69 -29.98 -2.35
C PRO A 260 15.00 -28.94 -1.45
N ARG A 261 15.08 -27.66 -1.85
CA ARG A 261 14.51 -26.55 -1.11
C ARG A 261 13.63 -25.67 -2.00
N ILE A 262 12.72 -24.94 -1.37
CA ILE A 262 11.96 -23.89 -2.03
C ILE A 262 12.84 -22.65 -2.13
N ASP A 263 12.94 -22.10 -3.32
CA ASP A 263 13.66 -20.85 -3.55
C ASP A 263 13.01 -19.68 -2.79
N ARG A 264 13.83 -18.89 -2.09
CA ARG A 264 13.40 -17.72 -1.31
C ARG A 264 12.21 -17.99 -0.38
N TRP A 265 12.23 -19.14 0.26
CA TRP A 265 11.14 -19.56 1.16
C TRP A 265 10.88 -18.56 2.29
N GLU A 266 11.90 -17.84 2.77
CA GLU A 266 11.79 -16.83 3.81
C GLU A 266 10.85 -15.69 3.40
N GLU A 267 10.86 -15.30 2.12
CA GLU A 267 9.92 -14.34 1.56
C GLU A 267 8.53 -14.95 1.39
N LYS A 268 8.46 -16.17 0.87
CA LYS A 268 7.21 -16.88 0.57
C LYS A 268 6.43 -17.32 1.81
N ALA A 269 7.14 -17.59 2.91
CA ALA A 269 6.55 -17.89 4.22
C ALA A 269 6.39 -16.62 5.12
N ALA A 270 6.46 -15.43 4.52
CA ALA A 270 6.25 -14.14 5.17
C ALA A 270 7.17 -13.85 6.37
N PHE A 271 8.39 -14.40 6.38
CA PHE A 271 9.44 -14.01 7.31
C PHE A 271 10.19 -12.75 6.87
N ARG A 272 9.99 -12.35 5.63
CA ARG A 272 10.57 -11.18 4.99
C ARG A 272 9.59 -10.61 3.97
N SER A 273 9.85 -9.37 3.61
CA SER A 273 9.14 -8.74 2.49
C SER A 273 9.52 -9.37 1.17
N ASN A 274 8.54 -9.47 0.28
CA ASN A 274 8.74 -9.94 -1.07
C ASN A 274 8.46 -8.81 -2.07
N PHE A 275 9.48 -8.43 -2.83
CA PHE A 275 9.39 -7.42 -3.90
C PHE A 275 9.64 -8.00 -5.28
N ARG A 276 9.83 -9.31 -5.39
CA ARG A 276 10.27 -9.97 -6.61
C ARG A 276 9.17 -10.80 -7.23
N SER A 277 9.13 -10.83 -8.54
CA SER A 277 8.37 -11.82 -9.27
C SER A 277 9.00 -13.20 -9.07
N TYR A 278 8.18 -14.23 -9.00
CA TYR A 278 8.67 -15.60 -8.94
C TYR A 278 8.92 -16.11 -10.35
N GLU A 279 10.06 -16.73 -10.55
CA GLU A 279 10.39 -17.40 -11.81
C GLU A 279 9.90 -18.85 -11.80
N ALA A 280 9.51 -19.32 -12.98
CA ALA A 280 9.18 -20.74 -13.15
C ALA A 280 10.41 -21.61 -12.87
N GLN A 281 10.23 -22.62 -12.04
CA GLN A 281 11.27 -23.58 -11.67
C GLN A 281 10.83 -25.00 -12.00
N GLU A 282 11.78 -25.91 -12.09
CA GLU A 282 11.49 -27.34 -12.24
C GLU A 282 10.63 -27.85 -11.07
N ASP A 283 9.67 -28.74 -11.36
CA ASP A 283 8.79 -29.35 -10.34
C ASP A 283 9.50 -30.50 -9.62
N LEU A 284 10.45 -30.13 -8.76
CA LEU A 284 11.19 -31.10 -7.96
C LEU A 284 10.26 -31.85 -7.01
N LYS A 285 10.53 -33.14 -6.83
CA LYS A 285 9.87 -33.94 -5.79
C LYS A 285 10.64 -33.83 -4.48
N GLY A 286 9.90 -33.77 -3.39
CA GLY A 286 10.44 -33.69 -2.05
C GLY A 286 9.95 -34.85 -1.17
N ILE A 287 9.81 -34.59 0.10
CA ILE A 287 9.34 -35.55 1.11
C ILE A 287 7.88 -35.90 0.80
N HIS A 288 7.57 -37.20 0.76
CA HIS A 288 6.20 -37.61 0.51
C HIS A 288 5.27 -37.17 1.68
N PRO A 289 4.09 -36.61 1.42
CA PRO A 289 3.22 -36.07 2.48
C PRO A 289 2.85 -37.09 3.58
N LYS A 290 2.79 -38.38 3.26
CA LYS A 290 2.53 -39.46 4.24
C LYS A 290 3.67 -39.71 5.20
N ASP A 291 4.90 -39.29 4.84
CA ASP A 291 6.10 -39.46 5.65
C ASP A 291 6.31 -38.26 6.60
N VAL A 292 5.44 -37.26 6.55
CA VAL A 292 5.41 -36.14 7.51
C VAL A 292 4.57 -36.55 8.72
N LEU A 293 5.21 -36.75 9.86
CA LEU A 293 4.54 -37.17 11.08
C LEU A 293 4.27 -35.96 11.98
N VAL A 294 3.01 -35.70 12.28
CA VAL A 294 2.57 -34.61 13.16
C VAL A 294 2.29 -35.17 14.55
N ASN A 295 2.94 -34.61 15.55
CA ASN A 295 2.86 -35.02 16.97
C ASN A 295 3.04 -36.55 17.17
N PRO A 296 4.12 -37.15 16.62
CA PRO A 296 4.28 -38.60 16.69
C PRO A 296 4.56 -39.07 18.12
N HIS A 297 3.86 -40.09 18.56
CA HIS A 297 4.14 -40.75 19.84
C HIS A 297 5.43 -41.60 19.79
N SER A 298 5.79 -42.09 18.62
CA SER A 298 7.01 -42.83 18.34
C SER A 298 7.42 -42.65 16.89
N LEU A 299 8.71 -42.74 16.61
CA LEU A 299 9.24 -42.63 15.27
C LEU A 299 9.44 -44.04 14.67
N PRO A 300 9.10 -44.26 13.40
CA PRO A 300 9.48 -45.48 12.69
C PRO A 300 11.00 -45.60 12.59
N ALA A 301 11.48 -46.81 12.22
CA ALA A 301 12.89 -47.01 11.96
C ALA A 301 13.40 -46.08 10.85
N GLY A 302 14.57 -45.49 11.04
CA GLY A 302 15.16 -44.52 10.10
C GLY A 302 15.73 -43.31 10.80
N SER A 303 16.26 -42.39 10.01
CA SER A 303 16.79 -41.10 10.51
C SER A 303 15.76 -40.02 10.31
N TRP A 304 15.46 -39.30 11.36
CA TRP A 304 14.41 -38.28 11.39
C TRP A 304 14.94 -36.93 11.83
N ARG A 305 14.43 -35.88 11.23
CA ARG A 305 14.58 -34.49 11.71
C ARG A 305 13.32 -34.12 12.48
N ILE A 306 13.49 -33.64 13.68
CA ILE A 306 12.39 -33.22 14.55
C ILE A 306 12.35 -31.69 14.58
N LEU A 307 11.23 -31.14 14.23
CA LEU A 307 10.99 -29.70 14.15
C LEU A 307 9.85 -29.33 15.11
N HIS A 308 10.15 -28.53 16.12
CA HIS A 308 9.15 -27.95 17.02
C HIS A 308 8.67 -26.63 16.42
N PHE A 309 7.44 -26.61 15.96
CA PHE A 309 6.78 -25.39 15.46
C PHE A 309 6.03 -24.72 16.59
N GLY A 310 6.24 -23.45 16.77
CA GLY A 310 5.53 -22.62 17.73
C GLY A 310 5.56 -21.16 17.30
N TYR A 311 5.05 -20.29 18.13
CA TYR A 311 5.07 -18.85 17.87
C TYR A 311 5.45 -18.07 19.12
N MET A 312 5.94 -16.85 18.88
CA MET A 312 6.36 -15.91 19.93
C MET A 312 6.06 -14.47 19.46
N PRO A 313 5.91 -13.51 20.39
CA PRO A 313 5.89 -12.11 20.03
C PRO A 313 7.10 -11.71 19.19
N THR A 314 6.88 -10.86 18.17
CA THR A 314 7.98 -10.29 17.37
C THR A 314 8.88 -9.37 18.20
N GLY A 315 8.37 -8.86 19.32
CA GLY A 315 9.02 -7.84 20.14
C GLY A 315 8.89 -6.42 19.56
N ALA A 316 8.21 -6.25 18.42
CA ALA A 316 7.96 -4.94 17.84
C ALA A 316 7.13 -4.08 18.80
N LYS A 317 7.55 -2.81 18.93
CA LYS A 317 6.83 -1.80 19.72
C LYS A 317 6.45 -0.63 18.84
N ILE A 318 5.40 0.06 19.22
CA ILE A 318 5.00 1.28 18.52
C ILE A 318 6.16 2.27 18.47
N LYS A 319 6.29 2.95 17.35
CA LYS A 319 7.31 3.96 17.13
C LYS A 319 6.78 5.33 17.52
N HIS A 320 7.70 6.17 18.01
CA HIS A 320 7.44 7.58 18.29
C HIS A 320 6.32 7.85 19.28
N GLY A 321 5.97 6.86 20.11
CA GLY A 321 5.08 7.03 21.24
C GLY A 321 5.73 7.85 22.36
N ARG A 322 4.94 8.64 23.09
CA ARG A 322 5.41 9.41 24.23
C ARG A 322 5.78 8.50 25.39
N LYS A 323 6.56 9.04 26.33
CA LYS A 323 6.94 8.32 27.56
C LYS A 323 5.70 7.74 28.25
N GLY A 324 5.77 6.46 28.63
CA GLY A 324 4.67 5.73 29.24
C GLY A 324 3.61 5.20 28.28
N MET A 325 3.67 5.58 26.99
CA MET A 325 2.73 5.11 25.96
C MET A 325 3.33 4.06 25.03
N THR A 326 4.64 3.84 25.10
CA THR A 326 5.30 2.81 24.31
C THR A 326 4.90 1.41 24.82
N GLY A 327 4.36 0.59 23.90
CA GLY A 327 3.97 -0.79 24.16
C GLY A 327 4.17 -1.64 22.92
N TYR A 328 3.72 -2.88 22.96
CA TYR A 328 3.78 -3.77 21.79
C TYR A 328 2.89 -3.27 20.66
N GLU A 329 3.33 -3.56 19.44
CA GLU A 329 2.45 -3.49 18.26
C GLU A 329 1.36 -4.56 18.36
N CYS A 330 0.12 -4.20 17.95
CA CYS A 330 -1.03 -5.10 17.91
C CYS A 330 -0.80 -6.28 16.97
N ASP A 331 -1.22 -7.46 17.40
CA ASP A 331 -1.47 -8.58 16.48
C ASP A 331 -2.60 -8.21 15.51
N ARG A 332 -2.23 -7.97 14.24
CA ARG A 332 -3.18 -7.54 13.20
C ARG A 332 -4.05 -8.67 12.66
N MET A 333 -3.87 -9.89 13.13
CA MET A 333 -4.72 -11.05 12.83
C MET A 333 -5.56 -11.48 14.03
N ASN A 334 -5.50 -10.72 15.13
CA ASN A 334 -6.25 -10.97 16.36
C ASN A 334 -7.32 -9.88 16.55
N ARG A 335 -8.58 -10.30 16.58
CA ARG A 335 -9.73 -9.41 16.80
C ARG A 335 -9.67 -8.69 18.14
N GLU A 336 -9.30 -9.39 19.20
CA GLU A 336 -9.25 -8.85 20.56
C GLU A 336 -8.19 -7.77 20.68
N ALA A 337 -7.04 -7.93 20.02
CA ALA A 337 -6.00 -6.91 19.96
C ALA A 337 -6.50 -5.62 19.28
N ALA A 338 -7.26 -5.74 18.18
CA ALA A 338 -7.90 -4.58 17.53
C ALA A 338 -8.93 -3.89 18.44
N GLU A 339 -9.75 -4.67 19.15
CA GLU A 339 -10.73 -4.16 20.11
C GLU A 339 -10.05 -3.48 21.31
N LEU A 340 -8.97 -4.05 21.85
CA LEU A 340 -8.16 -3.44 22.91
C LEU A 340 -7.57 -2.09 22.46
N GLN A 341 -7.00 -2.03 21.26
CA GLN A 341 -6.45 -0.80 20.68
C GLN A 341 -7.53 0.28 20.55
N TYR A 342 -8.64 -0.05 19.94
CA TYR A 342 -9.75 0.88 19.74
C TYR A 342 -10.29 1.42 21.07
N ASN A 343 -10.55 0.53 22.03
CA ASN A 343 -11.21 0.90 23.30
C ASN A 343 -10.29 1.66 24.24
N ASN A 344 -9.00 1.27 24.37
CA ASN A 344 -8.09 1.83 25.37
C ASN A 344 -7.47 3.17 24.96
N TYR A 345 -7.42 3.49 23.67
CA TYR A 345 -6.92 4.77 23.19
C TYR A 345 -8.01 5.61 22.54
N PHE A 346 -8.41 5.29 21.31
CA PHE A 346 -9.31 6.13 20.54
C PHE A 346 -10.65 6.35 21.23
N ARG A 347 -11.37 5.29 21.59
CA ARG A 347 -12.70 5.39 22.19
C ARG A 347 -12.67 6.11 23.53
N ARG A 348 -11.68 5.83 24.37
CA ARG A 348 -11.47 6.51 25.64
C ARG A 348 -11.37 8.02 25.47
N ILE A 349 -10.61 8.47 24.46
CA ILE A 349 -10.44 9.90 24.13
C ILE A 349 -11.73 10.45 23.53
N ALA A 350 -12.31 9.78 22.55
CA ALA A 350 -13.50 10.22 21.84
C ALA A 350 -14.73 10.36 22.76
N ASP A 351 -14.95 9.39 23.66
CA ASP A 351 -16.06 9.46 24.64
C ASP A 351 -15.87 10.62 25.62
N SER A 352 -14.62 10.87 26.05
CA SER A 352 -14.31 11.99 26.92
C SER A 352 -14.52 13.35 26.27
N LEU A 353 -14.10 13.49 25.01
CA LEU A 353 -14.37 14.70 24.20
C LEU A 353 -15.87 14.87 23.93
N LYS A 354 -16.60 13.79 23.62
CA LYS A 354 -18.04 13.81 23.42
C LYS A 354 -18.78 14.29 24.66
N ALA A 355 -18.39 13.82 25.87
CA ALA A 355 -18.97 14.26 27.14
C ALA A 355 -18.76 15.77 27.38
N LYS A 356 -17.70 16.36 26.80
CA LYS A 356 -17.43 17.81 26.84
C LYS A 356 -18.06 18.58 25.65
N GLY A 357 -18.90 17.94 24.84
CA GLY A 357 -19.54 18.55 23.67
C GLY A 357 -18.64 18.81 22.48
N CYS A 358 -17.46 18.18 22.44
CA CYS A 358 -16.45 18.34 21.38
C CYS A 358 -16.15 16.98 20.72
N ARG A 359 -17.18 16.30 20.21
CA ARG A 359 -17.07 15.00 19.56
C ARG A 359 -16.15 15.07 18.33
N PRO A 360 -15.12 14.21 18.20
CA PRO A 360 -14.31 14.13 16.98
C PRO A 360 -15.12 13.60 15.80
N GLN A 361 -14.72 13.93 14.57
CA GLN A 361 -15.40 13.49 13.35
C GLN A 361 -14.94 12.10 12.91
N GLY A 362 -13.69 11.75 13.19
CA GLY A 362 -13.14 10.49 12.73
C GLY A 362 -11.84 10.09 13.43
N VAL A 363 -11.31 8.98 12.96
CA VAL A 363 -10.06 8.40 13.39
C VAL A 363 -9.26 7.92 12.18
N ILE A 364 -7.96 8.12 12.23
CA ILE A 364 -7.02 7.68 11.22
C ILE A 364 -6.04 6.66 11.80
N ILE A 365 -5.65 5.68 11.00
CA ILE A 365 -4.50 4.83 11.26
C ILE A 365 -3.50 4.98 10.13
N ASP A 366 -2.28 5.24 10.50
CA ASP A 366 -1.12 5.43 9.65
C ASP A 366 -0.60 4.11 9.06
N SER A 367 0.44 4.17 8.23
CA SER A 367 1.09 3.02 7.62
C SER A 367 1.62 2.03 8.64
N HIS A 368 1.64 0.73 8.24
CA HIS A 368 2.24 -0.31 9.05
C HIS A 368 3.76 -0.33 8.87
N GLU A 369 4.52 0.00 9.91
CA GLU A 369 5.98 0.07 9.87
C GLU A 369 6.68 -0.82 10.91
N ALA A 370 6.01 -1.85 11.39
CA ALA A 370 6.51 -2.69 12.46
C ALA A 370 7.21 -3.98 11.98
N GLY A 371 7.34 -4.18 10.68
CA GLY A 371 7.92 -5.38 10.07
C GLY A 371 6.89 -6.44 9.75
N THR A 372 7.36 -7.66 9.53
CA THR A 372 6.50 -8.77 9.14
C THR A 372 5.87 -9.44 10.37
N GLN A 373 4.63 -9.87 10.21
CA GLN A 373 3.92 -10.77 11.11
C GLN A 373 3.46 -11.97 10.30
N ASN A 374 3.83 -13.19 10.71
CA ASN A 374 3.48 -14.40 9.97
C ASN A 374 2.83 -15.49 10.82
N TRP A 375 2.38 -15.14 12.03
CA TRP A 375 1.59 -16.03 12.87
C TRP A 375 0.64 -15.25 13.78
N THR A 376 -0.39 -15.95 14.26
CA THR A 376 -1.30 -15.54 15.34
C THR A 376 -1.88 -16.79 16.01
N SER A 377 -2.41 -16.65 17.20
CA SER A 377 -3.08 -17.77 17.90
C SER A 377 -4.24 -18.30 17.08
N GLY A 378 -4.29 -19.64 16.89
CA GLY A 378 -5.35 -20.31 16.13
C GLY A 378 -5.30 -20.11 14.61
N LEU A 379 -4.13 -19.69 14.06
CA LEU A 379 -3.95 -19.55 12.62
C LEU A 379 -4.21 -20.86 11.87
N GLU A 380 -3.77 -22.00 12.40
CA GLU A 380 -3.95 -23.31 11.79
C GLU A 380 -5.45 -23.67 11.60
N LYS A 381 -6.30 -23.28 12.55
CA LYS A 381 -7.76 -23.45 12.45
C LYS A 381 -8.37 -22.52 11.40
N ALA A 382 -7.93 -21.26 11.39
CA ALA A 382 -8.38 -20.28 10.41
C ALA A 382 -7.95 -20.70 8.99
N PHE A 383 -6.74 -21.19 8.82
CA PHE A 383 -6.24 -21.75 7.56
C PHE A 383 -7.13 -22.90 7.09
N GLN A 384 -7.39 -23.89 7.95
CA GLN A 384 -8.25 -25.04 7.60
C GLN A 384 -9.66 -24.60 7.19
N GLN A 385 -10.25 -23.62 7.89
CA GLN A 385 -11.57 -23.09 7.56
C GLN A 385 -11.59 -22.38 6.21
N LYS A 386 -10.54 -21.64 5.88
CA LYS A 386 -10.47 -20.85 4.65
C LYS A 386 -9.98 -21.66 3.44
N ARG A 387 -9.09 -22.62 3.63
CA ARG A 387 -8.45 -23.40 2.54
C ARG A 387 -9.00 -24.81 2.40
N GLY A 388 -9.73 -25.32 3.38
CA GLY A 388 -10.38 -26.64 3.33
C GLY A 388 -9.46 -27.82 3.66
N TYR A 389 -8.21 -27.58 4.06
CA TYR A 389 -7.27 -28.61 4.48
C TYR A 389 -6.40 -28.16 5.66
N SER A 390 -5.81 -29.13 6.38
CA SER A 390 -4.95 -28.83 7.53
C SER A 390 -3.59 -28.31 7.11
N LEU A 391 -3.12 -27.24 7.77
CA LEU A 391 -1.76 -26.71 7.59
C LEU A 391 -0.70 -27.59 8.27
N LEU A 392 -1.06 -28.36 9.33
CA LEU A 392 -0.09 -29.04 10.18
C LEU A 392 0.89 -29.97 9.45
N PRO A 393 0.47 -30.85 8.51
CA PRO A 393 1.38 -31.67 7.75
C PRO A 393 2.29 -30.87 6.78
N TRP A 394 1.93 -29.63 6.50
CA TRP A 394 2.64 -28.73 5.59
C TRP A 394 3.53 -27.70 6.31
N LEU A 395 3.57 -27.71 7.65
CA LEU A 395 4.42 -26.79 8.41
C LEU A 395 5.89 -26.79 7.95
N PRO A 396 6.53 -27.93 7.56
CA PRO A 396 7.90 -27.91 7.06
C PRO A 396 8.09 -27.07 5.79
N VAL A 397 7.04 -26.85 5.00
CA VAL A 397 7.08 -25.97 3.83
C VAL A 397 7.40 -24.53 4.21
N LEU A 398 6.95 -24.08 5.39
CA LEU A 398 7.25 -22.76 5.95
C LEU A 398 8.72 -22.60 6.37
N GLN A 399 9.51 -23.70 6.31
CA GLN A 399 10.96 -23.72 6.51
C GLN A 399 11.70 -24.08 5.21
N GLY A 400 11.01 -24.02 4.08
CA GLY A 400 11.59 -24.24 2.76
C GLY A 400 11.74 -25.72 2.36
N TYR A 401 11.23 -26.69 3.13
CA TYR A 401 11.20 -28.08 2.69
C TYR A 401 10.14 -28.26 1.61
N ILE A 402 10.45 -29.08 0.60
CA ILE A 402 9.50 -29.49 -0.41
C ILE A 402 8.74 -30.71 0.12
N ILE A 403 7.43 -30.57 0.30
CA ILE A 403 6.52 -31.65 0.66
C ILE A 403 5.67 -32.00 -0.56
N GLY A 404 5.67 -33.27 -0.96
CA GLY A 404 5.09 -33.71 -2.23
C GLY A 404 5.92 -33.23 -3.41
N SER A 405 5.51 -32.19 -4.04
CA SER A 405 6.25 -31.52 -5.11
C SER A 405 6.46 -30.01 -4.80
N ARG A 406 7.36 -29.38 -5.57
CA ARG A 406 7.56 -27.94 -5.48
C ARG A 406 6.24 -27.19 -5.72
N LYS A 407 5.48 -27.56 -6.73
CA LYS A 407 4.19 -26.92 -7.05
C LYS A 407 3.17 -27.05 -5.92
N GLU A 408 3.07 -28.22 -5.28
CA GLU A 408 2.19 -28.41 -4.12
C GLU A 408 2.63 -27.53 -2.95
N SER A 409 3.93 -27.45 -2.69
CA SER A 409 4.49 -26.60 -1.63
C SER A 409 4.32 -25.11 -1.92
N GLU A 410 4.48 -24.65 -3.16
CA GLU A 410 4.22 -23.24 -3.57
C GLU A 410 2.74 -22.89 -3.41
N ARG A 411 1.83 -23.82 -3.71
CA ARG A 411 0.40 -23.62 -3.44
C ARG A 411 0.14 -23.43 -1.95
N VAL A 412 0.73 -24.23 -1.09
CA VAL A 412 0.58 -24.08 0.36
C VAL A 412 1.10 -22.74 0.85
N LEU A 413 2.24 -22.27 0.33
CA LEU A 413 2.79 -20.94 0.66
C LEU A 413 1.91 -19.80 0.17
N HIS A 414 1.30 -19.93 -1.00
CA HIS A 414 0.30 -18.98 -1.49
C HIS A 414 -0.93 -18.95 -0.58
N ASP A 415 -1.52 -20.12 -0.30
CA ASP A 415 -2.67 -20.26 0.58
C ASP A 415 -2.40 -19.72 2.00
N PHE A 416 -1.17 -19.92 2.49
CA PHE A 416 -0.72 -19.38 3.77
C PHE A 416 -0.71 -17.85 3.76
N ARG A 417 -0.05 -17.21 2.78
CA ARG A 417 -0.01 -15.74 2.65
C ARG A 417 -1.40 -15.14 2.46
N MET A 418 -2.24 -15.77 1.62
CA MET A 418 -3.62 -15.33 1.44
C MET A 418 -4.43 -15.42 2.74
N THR A 419 -4.18 -16.46 3.56
CA THR A 419 -4.82 -16.57 4.88
C THR A 419 -4.40 -15.42 5.80
N LEU A 420 -3.11 -15.09 5.86
CA LEU A 420 -2.63 -13.93 6.63
C LEU A 420 -3.32 -12.64 6.18
N SER A 421 -3.34 -12.40 4.86
CA SER A 421 -3.95 -11.22 4.26
C SER A 421 -5.43 -11.07 4.61
N GLU A 422 -6.19 -12.12 4.47
CA GLU A 422 -7.61 -12.14 4.79
C GLU A 422 -7.86 -11.89 6.29
N LEU A 423 -7.05 -12.48 7.17
CA LEU A 423 -7.18 -12.27 8.61
C LEU A 423 -6.89 -10.82 9.00
N VAL A 424 -5.86 -10.20 8.42
CA VAL A 424 -5.56 -8.78 8.65
C VAL A 424 -6.71 -7.90 8.18
N SER A 425 -7.24 -8.16 6.98
CA SER A 425 -8.38 -7.42 6.46
C SER A 425 -9.63 -7.56 7.34
N GLU A 426 -9.95 -8.79 7.74
CA GLU A 426 -11.17 -9.11 8.50
C GLU A 426 -11.07 -8.75 9.99
N ARG A 427 -9.96 -9.14 10.64
CA ARG A 427 -9.84 -9.11 12.11
C ARG A 427 -9.21 -7.83 12.65
N PHE A 428 -8.54 -7.05 11.80
CA PHE A 428 -7.98 -5.77 12.22
C PHE A 428 -8.72 -4.61 11.54
N PHE A 429 -8.51 -4.38 10.26
CA PHE A 429 -9.10 -3.22 9.58
C PHE A 429 -10.63 -3.30 9.54
N GLY A 430 -11.20 -4.47 9.27
CA GLY A 430 -12.65 -4.69 9.28
C GLY A 430 -13.28 -4.52 10.66
N ILE A 431 -12.60 -4.95 11.73
CA ILE A 431 -13.06 -4.73 13.11
C ILE A 431 -13.00 -3.26 13.47
N LEU A 432 -11.87 -2.56 13.20
CA LEU A 432 -11.73 -1.13 13.47
C LEU A 432 -12.76 -0.30 12.69
N ASP A 433 -12.99 -0.62 11.41
CA ASP A 433 -14.03 0.03 10.60
C ASP A 433 -15.44 -0.20 11.18
N SER A 434 -15.75 -1.44 11.57
CA SER A 434 -17.02 -1.80 12.19
C SER A 434 -17.26 -1.07 13.50
N LEU A 435 -16.26 -1.00 14.37
CA LEU A 435 -16.33 -0.29 15.65
C LEU A 435 -16.52 1.21 15.44
N ALA A 436 -15.74 1.82 14.52
CA ALA A 436 -15.87 3.23 14.19
C ALA A 436 -17.28 3.55 13.62
N ARG A 437 -17.79 2.75 12.69
CA ARG A 437 -19.17 2.89 12.15
C ARG A 437 -20.23 2.76 13.24
N ARG A 438 -20.13 1.76 14.10
CA ARG A 438 -21.06 1.54 15.23
C ARG A 438 -21.12 2.79 16.12
N ASP A 439 -19.96 3.37 16.40
CA ASP A 439 -19.87 4.54 17.28
C ASP A 439 -20.07 5.86 16.50
N GLY A 440 -20.29 5.79 15.17
CA GLY A 440 -20.60 6.91 14.28
C GLY A 440 -19.40 7.79 13.94
N TYR A 441 -18.20 7.22 13.84
CA TYR A 441 -16.97 7.89 13.43
C TYR A 441 -16.53 7.47 12.03
N MET A 442 -15.89 8.38 11.29
CA MET A 442 -15.22 8.07 10.04
C MET A 442 -13.91 7.33 10.35
N PHE A 443 -13.65 6.23 9.65
CA PHE A 443 -12.38 5.50 9.75
C PHE A 443 -11.56 5.64 8.47
N THR A 444 -10.35 6.18 8.61
CA THR A 444 -9.37 6.36 7.54
C THR A 444 -8.17 5.46 7.78
N ALA A 445 -7.65 4.80 6.74
CA ALA A 445 -6.46 3.97 6.88
C ALA A 445 -5.59 3.95 5.62
N GLN A 446 -4.27 3.95 5.82
CA GLN A 446 -3.27 3.74 4.77
C GLN A 446 -3.05 2.25 4.49
N ALA A 447 -3.58 1.37 5.31
CA ALA A 447 -3.34 -0.07 5.30
C ALA A 447 -1.87 -0.38 5.61
N ILE A 448 -1.11 -0.91 4.64
CA ILE A 448 0.33 -1.17 4.84
C ILE A 448 1.17 0.06 4.53
N GLY A 449 0.61 1.03 3.81
CA GLY A 449 1.31 2.23 3.38
C GLY A 449 2.31 2.00 2.24
N ASN A 450 3.05 3.06 1.94
CA ASN A 450 4.03 3.07 0.88
C ASN A 450 5.34 2.41 1.34
N GLY A 451 5.72 1.34 0.69
CA GLY A 451 7.01 0.70 0.93
C GLY A 451 7.10 -0.31 2.07
N MET A 452 6.07 -0.43 2.87
CA MET A 452 6.07 -1.37 3.98
C MET A 452 5.53 -2.72 3.53
N CYS A 453 6.34 -3.76 3.61
CA CYS A 453 5.96 -5.08 3.12
C CYS A 453 5.54 -6.01 4.25
N PHE A 454 4.28 -6.26 4.23
CA PHE A 454 3.60 -7.28 4.99
C PHE A 454 2.84 -8.18 4.01
N ALA A 455 2.62 -9.46 4.32
CA ALA A 455 1.94 -10.39 3.42
C ALA A 455 0.43 -10.09 3.33
N VAL A 456 0.08 -8.97 2.70
CA VAL A 456 -1.31 -8.47 2.62
C VAL A 456 -1.62 -7.97 1.21
N ASP A 457 -2.84 -8.21 0.75
CA ASP A 457 -3.44 -7.50 -0.38
C ASP A 457 -3.82 -6.07 0.07
N ASN A 458 -2.95 -5.12 -0.25
CA ASN A 458 -3.10 -3.73 0.17
C ASN A 458 -4.35 -3.06 -0.41
N ILE A 459 -4.74 -3.44 -1.64
CA ILE A 459 -5.91 -2.88 -2.33
C ILE A 459 -7.20 -3.39 -1.69
N ALA A 460 -7.26 -4.67 -1.35
CA ALA A 460 -8.42 -5.24 -0.67
C ALA A 460 -8.61 -4.64 0.74
N VAL A 461 -7.53 -4.45 1.50
CA VAL A 461 -7.59 -3.77 2.80
C VAL A 461 -8.07 -2.33 2.66
N LYS A 462 -7.53 -1.56 1.71
CA LYS A 462 -8.02 -0.20 1.41
C LYS A 462 -9.51 -0.19 1.02
N GLY A 463 -9.97 -1.24 0.33
CA GLY A 463 -11.39 -1.44 0.01
C GLY A 463 -12.29 -1.72 1.23
N THR A 464 -11.74 -2.27 2.31
CA THR A 464 -12.48 -2.62 3.53
C THR A 464 -12.87 -1.37 4.34
N VAL A 465 -12.02 -0.36 4.42
CA VAL A 465 -12.20 0.82 5.26
C VAL A 465 -13.12 1.87 4.63
N GLN A 466 -13.71 2.75 5.45
CA GLN A 466 -14.60 3.81 4.95
C GLN A 466 -13.89 4.78 4.03
N LYS A 467 -12.67 5.17 4.40
CA LYS A 467 -11.87 6.15 3.66
C LYS A 467 -10.48 5.59 3.41
N PRO A 468 -10.25 5.00 2.22
CA PRO A 468 -8.91 4.56 1.83
C PRO A 468 -7.97 5.75 1.70
N GLN A 469 -6.77 5.63 2.24
CA GLN A 469 -5.73 6.66 2.16
C GLN A 469 -4.48 6.08 1.52
N GLY A 470 -3.86 6.86 0.64
CA GLY A 470 -2.51 6.67 0.12
C GLY A 470 -1.57 7.71 0.68
N GLU A 471 -0.32 7.70 0.20
CA GLU A 471 0.73 8.58 0.66
C GLU A 471 1.57 9.07 -0.51
N PHE A 472 2.00 10.34 -0.47
CA PHE A 472 3.02 10.85 -1.37
C PHE A 472 3.92 11.89 -0.68
N TRP A 473 5.20 11.81 -1.02
CA TRP A 473 6.27 12.59 -0.41
C TRP A 473 6.71 13.75 -1.30
N THR A 474 7.29 14.77 -0.69
CA THR A 474 7.72 15.97 -1.42
C THR A 474 8.82 15.68 -2.43
N TYR A 475 9.71 14.74 -2.12
CA TYR A 475 10.89 14.41 -2.95
C TYR A 475 10.81 13.06 -3.65
N GLN A 476 9.70 12.34 -3.52
CA GLN A 476 9.50 11.02 -4.15
C GLN A 476 8.72 11.12 -5.45
N THR A 477 9.27 10.56 -6.51
CA THR A 477 8.58 10.41 -7.79
C THR A 477 7.61 9.22 -7.84
N LEU A 478 7.63 8.34 -6.84
CA LEU A 478 6.98 7.02 -6.88
C LEU A 478 5.81 6.84 -5.90
N GLY A 479 5.53 7.81 -5.05
CA GLY A 479 4.31 7.83 -4.22
C GLY A 479 3.00 7.79 -5.01
N ALA A 480 3.07 7.99 -6.33
CA ALA A 480 1.95 7.92 -7.25
C ALA A 480 1.19 6.58 -7.22
N TYR A 481 1.89 5.48 -6.99
CA TYR A 481 1.24 4.16 -7.01
C TYR A 481 0.41 3.91 -5.76
N ASP A 482 0.85 4.34 -4.60
CA ASP A 482 0.06 4.21 -3.37
C ASP A 482 -1.20 5.09 -3.40
N ILE A 483 -1.10 6.33 -3.92
CA ILE A 483 -2.27 7.19 -4.12
C ILE A 483 -3.22 6.61 -5.18
N LYS A 484 -2.69 5.98 -6.26
CA LYS A 484 -3.53 5.31 -7.26
C LYS A 484 -4.22 4.06 -6.70
N GLU A 485 -3.58 3.31 -5.80
CA GLU A 485 -4.24 2.23 -5.05
C GLU A 485 -5.43 2.75 -4.23
N ALA A 486 -5.25 3.84 -3.48
CA ALA A 486 -6.32 4.44 -2.67
C ALA A 486 -7.47 4.95 -3.54
N ALA A 487 -7.16 5.63 -4.65
CA ALA A 487 -8.16 6.09 -5.61
C ALA A 487 -8.91 4.93 -6.26
N SER A 488 -8.19 3.88 -6.68
CA SER A 488 -8.77 2.67 -7.27
C SER A 488 -9.64 1.91 -6.27
N ALA A 489 -9.17 1.73 -5.02
CA ALA A 489 -9.97 1.12 -3.96
C ALA A 489 -11.25 1.94 -3.71
N ALA A 490 -11.16 3.27 -3.60
CA ALA A 490 -12.34 4.12 -3.45
C ALA A 490 -13.32 3.92 -4.60
N ARG A 491 -12.84 3.95 -5.85
CA ARG A 491 -13.64 3.77 -7.06
C ARG A 491 -14.31 2.39 -7.10
N VAL A 492 -13.52 1.33 -6.92
CA VAL A 492 -13.99 -0.06 -7.07
C VAL A 492 -14.98 -0.43 -5.98
N TYR A 493 -14.72 -0.01 -4.74
CA TYR A 493 -15.57 -0.30 -3.58
C TYR A 493 -16.63 0.79 -3.28
N GLY A 494 -16.88 1.68 -4.23
CA GLY A 494 -17.94 2.68 -4.14
C GLY A 494 -17.78 3.70 -3.00
N LYS A 495 -16.55 3.98 -2.59
CA LYS A 495 -16.27 4.98 -1.54
C LYS A 495 -16.27 6.38 -2.15
N PRO A 496 -16.87 7.39 -1.51
CA PRO A 496 -16.94 8.75 -2.05
C PRO A 496 -15.60 9.50 -1.99
N ILE A 497 -14.74 9.13 -1.04
CA ILE A 497 -13.49 9.82 -0.76
C ILE A 497 -12.31 8.87 -0.95
N ALA A 498 -11.34 9.34 -1.74
CA ALA A 498 -9.99 8.82 -1.85
C ALA A 498 -9.05 9.83 -1.22
N SER A 499 -8.49 9.51 -0.06
CA SER A 499 -7.62 10.38 0.72
C SER A 499 -6.15 10.14 0.40
N ALA A 500 -5.31 11.13 0.64
CA ALA A 500 -3.87 10.96 0.66
C ALA A 500 -3.23 11.75 1.81
N GLU A 501 -2.30 11.11 2.51
CA GLU A 501 -1.24 11.82 3.21
C GLU A 501 -0.40 12.55 2.17
N ALA A 502 -0.19 13.84 2.37
CA ALA A 502 0.36 14.70 1.35
C ALA A 502 1.60 15.46 1.85
N PHE A 503 2.57 15.59 0.97
CA PHE A 503 3.76 16.41 1.17
C PHE A 503 4.66 15.96 2.33
N THR A 504 4.69 14.67 2.62
CA THR A 504 5.60 14.12 3.63
C THR A 504 7.05 14.53 3.36
N ASP A 505 7.81 14.84 4.41
CA ASP A 505 9.16 15.42 4.33
C ASP A 505 9.23 16.79 3.64
N CYS A 506 8.25 17.66 3.86
CA CYS A 506 8.26 19.01 3.31
C CYS A 506 9.19 19.92 4.10
N GLY A 507 10.35 20.27 3.52
CA GLY A 507 11.30 21.21 4.07
C GLY A 507 10.90 22.69 3.88
N TYR A 508 11.59 23.60 4.61
CA TYR A 508 11.34 25.05 4.56
C TYR A 508 11.75 25.71 3.24
N ASP A 509 12.55 25.04 2.43
CA ASP A 509 13.05 25.46 1.13
C ASP A 509 12.18 25.02 -0.05
N VAL A 510 11.17 24.18 0.20
CA VAL A 510 10.28 23.67 -0.84
C VAL A 510 9.34 24.78 -1.32
N PRO A 511 9.36 25.15 -2.61
CA PRO A 511 8.43 26.14 -3.15
C PRO A 511 6.97 25.65 -3.09
N PHE A 512 6.03 26.51 -2.71
CA PHE A 512 4.60 26.17 -2.71
C PHE A 512 4.07 25.80 -4.10
N GLU A 513 4.70 26.28 -5.16
CA GLU A 513 4.42 25.88 -6.54
C GLU A 513 4.73 24.40 -6.77
N GLN A 514 5.84 23.88 -6.24
CA GLN A 514 6.16 22.46 -6.30
C GLN A 514 5.10 21.62 -5.56
N LEU A 515 4.62 22.07 -4.40
CA LEU A 515 3.55 21.38 -3.69
C LEU A 515 2.24 21.36 -4.50
N LYS A 516 1.94 22.45 -5.22
CA LYS A 516 0.80 22.48 -6.15
C LYS A 516 0.94 21.42 -7.25
N HIS A 517 2.11 21.29 -7.87
CA HIS A 517 2.34 20.31 -8.92
C HIS A 517 2.21 18.87 -8.42
N LEU A 518 2.68 18.59 -7.20
CA LEU A 518 2.49 17.29 -6.57
C LEU A 518 1.00 17.01 -6.29
N ALA A 519 0.27 18.00 -5.79
CA ALA A 519 -1.18 17.88 -5.59
C ALA A 519 -1.93 17.68 -6.91
N ASP A 520 -1.60 18.42 -7.96
CA ASP A 520 -2.20 18.26 -9.29
C ASP A 520 -2.02 16.84 -9.83
N PHE A 521 -0.84 16.27 -9.62
CA PHE A 521 -0.60 14.89 -9.99
C PHE A 521 -1.46 13.91 -9.16
N ALA A 522 -1.57 14.13 -7.85
CA ALA A 522 -2.43 13.30 -6.98
C ALA A 522 -3.91 13.41 -7.39
N PHE A 523 -4.39 14.61 -7.70
CA PHE A 523 -5.76 14.84 -8.20
C PHE A 523 -5.99 14.14 -9.54
N ALA A 524 -5.02 14.21 -10.46
CA ALA A 524 -5.10 13.50 -11.73
C ALA A 524 -5.07 11.96 -11.57
N MET A 525 -4.51 11.44 -10.47
CA MET A 525 -4.57 10.01 -10.09
C MET A 525 -5.89 9.62 -9.41
N GLY A 526 -6.80 10.57 -9.15
CA GLY A 526 -8.13 10.31 -8.59
C GLY A 526 -8.28 10.60 -7.10
N ILE A 527 -7.26 11.15 -6.43
CA ILE A 527 -7.37 11.63 -5.04
C ILE A 527 -8.31 12.84 -4.99
N ASN A 528 -9.13 12.93 -3.93
CA ASN A 528 -10.05 14.04 -3.71
C ASN A 528 -10.12 14.51 -2.25
N GLU A 529 -9.18 14.06 -1.42
CA GLU A 529 -8.90 14.59 -0.08
C GLU A 529 -7.39 14.56 0.19
N LEU A 530 -6.87 15.68 0.70
CA LEU A 530 -5.49 15.79 1.14
C LEU A 530 -5.44 16.04 2.64
N VAL A 531 -4.62 15.23 3.33
CA VAL A 531 -4.27 15.40 4.75
C VAL A 531 -2.77 15.63 4.79
N VAL A 532 -2.38 16.88 5.04
CA VAL A 532 -0.99 17.30 4.88
C VAL A 532 -0.12 16.83 6.05
N CYS A 533 0.95 16.17 5.76
CA CYS A 533 1.97 15.71 6.71
C CYS A 533 3.20 16.63 6.67
N ALA A 534 3.43 17.48 7.65
CA ALA A 534 2.62 17.70 8.81
C ALA A 534 2.80 19.14 9.30
N SER A 535 2.00 19.52 10.27
CA SER A 535 2.15 20.79 10.95
C SER A 535 2.43 20.53 12.44
N PRO A 536 3.69 20.64 12.92
CA PRO A 536 4.00 20.54 14.32
C PRO A 536 3.38 21.69 15.13
N HIS A 537 2.85 21.39 16.31
CA HIS A 537 2.39 22.41 17.25
C HIS A 537 3.51 23.40 17.59
N GLN A 538 3.19 24.68 17.52
CA GLN A 538 4.12 25.75 17.84
C GLN A 538 3.65 26.44 19.13
N PRO A 539 4.35 26.25 20.28
CA PRO A 539 3.89 26.73 21.59
C PRO A 539 3.82 28.25 21.67
N ARG A 540 4.59 28.95 20.84
CA ARG A 540 4.65 30.42 20.71
C ARG A 540 5.07 30.83 19.32
N THR A 541 4.95 32.11 19.03
CA THR A 541 5.53 32.66 17.78
C THR A 541 7.04 32.70 17.89
N LEU A 542 7.72 32.09 16.93
CA LEU A 542 9.16 31.94 16.85
C LEU A 542 9.66 32.42 15.50
N THR A 543 10.86 33.00 15.46
CA THR A 543 11.57 33.33 14.22
C THR A 543 12.11 32.09 13.51
N THR A 544 12.46 31.05 14.28
CA THR A 544 12.80 29.72 13.78
C THR A 544 11.74 28.75 14.28
N PRO A 545 10.97 28.13 13.39
CA PRO A 545 9.94 27.16 13.78
C PRO A 545 10.56 25.96 14.51
N LEU A 546 9.78 25.36 15.43
CA LEU A 546 10.14 24.09 16.02
C LEU A 546 9.68 22.98 15.08
N ASP A 547 10.59 22.06 14.79
CA ASP A 547 10.33 20.83 14.06
C ASP A 547 10.29 19.64 15.04
N ILE A 548 9.73 18.53 14.60
CA ILE A 548 9.63 17.31 15.42
C ILE A 548 10.73 16.30 15.07
N ASP A 549 11.37 16.44 13.95
CA ASP A 549 12.46 15.58 13.46
C ASP A 549 13.43 16.39 12.58
N SER A 550 14.68 16.48 13.00
CA SER A 550 15.72 17.18 12.24
C SER A 550 16.11 16.46 10.93
N ARG A 551 15.77 15.16 10.80
CA ARG A 551 16.07 14.35 9.61
C ARG A 551 14.92 14.38 8.60
N HIS A 552 13.71 14.59 9.09
CA HIS A 552 12.47 14.64 8.31
C HIS A 552 11.76 15.95 8.62
N PRO A 553 12.01 17.00 7.84
CA PRO A 553 11.47 18.33 8.13
C PRO A 553 9.94 18.37 7.88
N TYR A 554 9.24 19.07 8.77
CA TYR A 554 7.80 19.30 8.69
C TYR A 554 7.50 20.79 8.75
N ALA A 555 7.69 21.46 7.61
CA ALA A 555 7.76 22.92 7.54
C ALA A 555 6.40 23.63 7.46
N LEU A 556 5.29 22.91 7.22
CA LEU A 556 3.99 23.53 6.93
C LEU A 556 3.26 23.98 8.20
N ASN A 557 3.85 24.86 8.98
CA ASN A 557 3.33 25.41 10.22
C ASN A 557 3.30 26.96 10.21
N ARG A 558 2.57 27.57 11.16
CA ARG A 558 2.35 29.03 11.22
C ARG A 558 3.61 29.88 11.43
N ASN A 559 4.68 29.30 11.95
CA ASN A 559 5.98 29.97 12.11
C ASN A 559 6.86 29.85 10.86
N HIS A 560 6.40 29.20 9.78
CA HIS A 560 7.10 29.18 8.51
C HIS A 560 7.31 30.63 8.01
N PRO A 561 8.54 31.04 7.63
CA PRO A 561 8.83 32.43 7.22
C PRO A 561 7.91 32.98 6.12
N LYS A 562 7.44 32.09 5.24
CA LYS A 562 6.56 32.41 4.11
C LYS A 562 5.12 31.92 4.31
N TRP A 563 4.67 31.69 5.55
CA TRP A 563 3.34 31.12 5.82
C TRP A 563 2.20 31.80 5.08
N LYS A 564 2.21 33.14 5.02
CA LYS A 564 1.18 33.90 4.32
C LYS A 564 1.18 33.71 2.81
N GLU A 565 2.32 33.35 2.22
CA GLU A 565 2.42 33.06 0.79
C GLU A 565 1.74 31.71 0.46
N SER A 566 1.60 30.79 1.43
CA SER A 566 0.92 29.52 1.25
C SER A 566 -0.61 29.62 1.13
N TYR A 567 -1.22 30.78 1.46
CA TYR A 567 -2.69 30.91 1.46
C TYR A 567 -3.31 30.63 0.08
N GLY A 568 -2.61 31.02 -0.99
CA GLY A 568 -3.04 30.71 -2.35
C GLY A 568 -3.08 29.19 -2.62
N LEU A 569 -2.09 28.45 -2.11
CA LEU A 569 -2.04 26.98 -2.22
C LEU A 569 -3.23 26.35 -1.49
N TRP A 570 -3.46 26.68 -0.21
CA TRP A 570 -4.54 26.09 0.58
C TRP A 570 -5.92 26.32 -0.04
N LYS A 571 -6.14 27.54 -0.52
CA LYS A 571 -7.38 27.89 -1.23
C LYS A 571 -7.53 27.04 -2.50
N TYR A 572 -6.48 26.96 -3.31
CA TYR A 572 -6.48 26.14 -4.52
C TYR A 572 -6.79 24.67 -4.23
N LEU A 573 -6.13 24.08 -3.22
CA LEU A 573 -6.36 22.68 -2.84
C LEU A 573 -7.83 22.44 -2.46
N GLY A 574 -8.40 23.33 -1.64
CA GLY A 574 -9.82 23.25 -1.24
C GLY A 574 -10.77 23.31 -2.43
N GLU A 575 -10.54 24.25 -3.38
CA GLU A 575 -11.37 24.41 -4.57
C GLU A 575 -11.30 23.16 -5.47
N MET A 576 -10.12 22.59 -5.67
CA MET A 576 -9.97 21.37 -6.47
C MET A 576 -10.62 20.16 -5.81
N MET A 577 -10.48 20.00 -4.50
CA MET A 577 -11.13 18.93 -3.75
C MET A 577 -12.66 19.04 -3.82
N GLU A 578 -13.22 20.24 -3.71
CA GLU A 578 -14.66 20.48 -3.87
C GLU A 578 -15.15 20.05 -5.25
N GLN A 579 -14.42 20.41 -6.30
CA GLN A 579 -14.75 20.00 -7.67
C GLN A 579 -14.65 18.48 -7.85
N LEU A 580 -13.59 17.87 -7.35
CA LEU A 580 -13.29 16.43 -7.51
C LEU A 580 -14.16 15.52 -6.62
N ARG A 581 -14.93 16.06 -5.68
CA ARG A 581 -15.95 15.30 -4.95
C ARG A 581 -17.29 15.23 -5.66
N GLN A 582 -17.49 15.99 -6.74
CA GLN A 582 -18.72 15.95 -7.52
C GLN A 582 -18.82 14.69 -8.37
N GLY A 583 -20.02 14.12 -8.46
CA GLY A 583 -20.29 12.94 -9.28
C GLY A 583 -19.55 11.66 -8.84
N LYS A 584 -19.49 10.69 -9.74
CA LYS A 584 -18.83 9.38 -9.53
C LYS A 584 -17.62 9.24 -10.45
N PRO A 585 -16.53 8.63 -10.00
CA PRO A 585 -15.39 8.33 -10.87
C PRO A 585 -15.81 7.43 -12.03
N ALA A 586 -15.20 7.60 -13.23
CA ALA A 586 -15.63 6.97 -14.47
C ALA A 586 -14.46 6.50 -15.35
N SER A 587 -13.59 5.66 -14.81
CA SER A 587 -12.46 5.09 -15.56
C SER A 587 -12.93 4.09 -16.63
N SER A 588 -12.31 4.11 -17.80
CA SER A 588 -12.60 3.15 -18.87
C SER A 588 -12.05 1.77 -18.61
N ILE A 589 -10.85 1.65 -18.07
CA ILE A 589 -10.13 0.38 -17.96
C ILE A 589 -10.02 -0.05 -16.51
N GLY A 590 -10.49 -1.28 -16.21
CA GLY A 590 -10.26 -1.94 -14.92
C GLY A 590 -9.21 -3.03 -15.09
N ILE A 591 -8.10 -2.94 -14.34
CA ILE A 591 -6.98 -3.88 -14.40
C ILE A 591 -7.00 -4.78 -13.19
N CYS A 592 -7.19 -6.08 -13.40
CA CYS A 592 -7.10 -7.08 -12.35
C CYS A 592 -5.65 -7.45 -12.08
N LEU A 593 -5.19 -7.26 -10.85
CA LEU A 593 -3.86 -7.65 -10.40
C LEU A 593 -3.78 -9.10 -9.86
N GLY A 594 -4.91 -9.83 -9.92
CA GLY A 594 -4.99 -11.23 -9.50
C GLY A 594 -5.31 -11.43 -8.02
N GLU A 595 -4.88 -12.59 -7.51
CA GLU A 595 -4.98 -12.99 -6.10
C GLU A 595 -3.59 -13.36 -5.59
N GLU A 596 -3.03 -12.52 -4.75
CA GLU A 596 -1.67 -12.66 -4.21
C GLU A 596 -1.55 -11.89 -2.88
N ALA A 597 -0.60 -12.30 -2.04
CA ALA A 597 -0.13 -11.52 -0.89
C ALA A 597 1.38 -11.74 -0.70
N PRO A 598 2.18 -10.67 -0.56
CA PRO A 598 1.79 -9.24 -0.60
C PRO A 598 1.36 -8.81 -2.02
N LEU A 599 0.36 -7.95 -2.09
CA LEU A 599 -0.06 -7.35 -3.36
C LEU A 599 -0.12 -5.84 -3.23
N LYS A 600 0.65 -5.16 -4.08
CA LYS A 600 0.72 -3.71 -4.22
C LYS A 600 0.78 -3.34 -5.69
N LEU A 601 0.34 -2.14 -6.00
CA LEU A 601 0.50 -1.58 -7.33
C LEU A 601 1.95 -1.12 -7.52
N LEU A 602 2.67 -1.81 -8.37
CA LEU A 602 4.06 -1.48 -8.74
C LEU A 602 4.13 -1.12 -10.23
N SER A 603 5.04 -0.23 -10.60
CA SER A 603 5.15 0.27 -11.98
C SER A 603 5.37 -0.84 -13.01
N HIS A 604 6.19 -1.83 -12.68
CA HIS A 604 6.51 -2.94 -13.57
C HIS A 604 5.37 -3.95 -13.74
N ARG A 605 4.34 -3.90 -12.88
CA ARG A 605 3.13 -4.71 -12.99
C ARG A 605 2.04 -4.07 -13.82
N LEU A 606 2.20 -2.82 -14.23
CA LEU A 606 1.20 -2.17 -15.07
C LEU A 606 1.40 -2.57 -16.53
N PRO A 607 0.37 -3.09 -17.21
CA PRO A 607 0.43 -3.29 -18.64
C PRO A 607 0.53 -1.94 -19.36
N ALA A 608 0.94 -1.97 -20.63
CA ALA A 608 0.97 -0.78 -21.47
C ALA A 608 -0.45 -0.23 -21.70
N ILE A 609 -0.77 0.88 -21.05
CA ILE A 609 -2.06 1.56 -21.17
C ILE A 609 -1.93 2.68 -22.19
N PRO A 610 -2.75 2.70 -23.26
CA PRO A 610 -2.72 3.76 -24.25
C PRO A 610 -3.07 5.12 -23.64
N ASP A 611 -2.52 6.19 -24.22
CA ASP A 611 -2.81 7.55 -23.79
C ASP A 611 -4.29 7.91 -23.96
N GLY A 612 -4.80 8.72 -23.03
CA GLY A 612 -6.18 9.22 -23.09
C GLY A 612 -7.24 8.29 -22.48
N TYR A 613 -6.83 7.16 -21.93
CA TYR A 613 -7.71 6.29 -21.16
C TYR A 613 -7.42 6.40 -19.66
N GLU A 614 -8.45 6.64 -18.88
CA GLU A 614 -8.35 6.52 -17.42
C GLU A 614 -8.54 5.06 -17.00
N TRP A 615 -7.81 4.68 -15.97
CA TRP A 615 -7.73 3.29 -15.51
C TRP A 615 -7.72 3.21 -13.99
N ASP A 616 -8.19 2.08 -13.47
CA ASP A 616 -8.06 1.70 -12.07
C ASP A 616 -7.66 0.24 -11.95
N VAL A 617 -7.14 -0.13 -10.77
CA VAL A 617 -6.76 -1.50 -10.46
C VAL A 617 -7.71 -2.11 -9.44
N PHE A 618 -7.80 -3.44 -9.46
CA PHE A 618 -8.57 -4.21 -8.49
C PHE A 618 -7.97 -5.62 -8.33
N THR A 619 -8.39 -6.34 -7.29
CA THR A 619 -8.00 -7.71 -7.03
C THR A 619 -9.18 -8.65 -7.16
N CYS A 620 -8.95 -9.95 -7.30
CA CYS A 620 -10.03 -10.93 -7.48
C CYS A 620 -11.09 -10.86 -6.39
N GLN A 621 -10.73 -10.45 -5.17
CA GLN A 621 -11.67 -10.29 -4.06
C GLN A 621 -12.80 -9.29 -4.40
N ALA A 622 -12.52 -8.24 -5.15
CA ALA A 622 -13.52 -7.23 -5.51
C ALA A 622 -14.67 -7.78 -6.36
N LEU A 623 -14.43 -8.83 -7.15
CA LEU A 623 -15.42 -9.40 -8.08
C LEU A 623 -16.69 -9.91 -7.37
N ASP A 624 -16.53 -10.43 -6.15
CA ASP A 624 -17.62 -11.00 -5.34
C ASP A 624 -18.04 -10.14 -4.15
N THR A 625 -17.24 -9.10 -3.82
CA THR A 625 -17.53 -8.23 -2.67
C THR A 625 -18.74 -7.36 -2.95
N LYS A 626 -19.70 -7.35 -2.01
CA LYS A 626 -20.92 -6.54 -2.14
C LYS A 626 -20.60 -5.04 -2.10
N GLY A 627 -21.27 -4.27 -2.94
CA GLY A 627 -21.11 -2.80 -3.02
C GLY A 627 -19.95 -2.36 -3.88
N THR A 628 -19.31 -3.27 -4.62
CA THR A 628 -18.28 -2.93 -5.61
C THR A 628 -18.90 -2.61 -6.98
N VAL A 629 -18.08 -2.05 -7.86
CA VAL A 629 -18.45 -1.79 -9.25
C VAL A 629 -18.92 -3.05 -10.00
N PHE A 630 -18.62 -4.23 -9.53
CA PHE A 630 -19.02 -5.52 -10.10
C PHE A 630 -20.36 -6.03 -9.57
N THR A 631 -20.83 -5.50 -8.45
CA THR A 631 -22.02 -5.98 -7.72
C THR A 631 -23.07 -4.89 -7.48
N ASP A 632 -22.72 -3.61 -7.68
CA ASP A 632 -23.61 -2.44 -7.51
C ASP A 632 -23.75 -1.69 -8.82
N SER A 633 -24.92 -1.81 -9.46
CA SER A 633 -25.26 -1.17 -10.73
C SER A 633 -25.39 0.36 -10.66
N THR A 634 -25.36 0.95 -9.47
CA THR A 634 -25.37 2.42 -9.30
C THR A 634 -23.99 3.03 -9.55
N LEU A 635 -22.92 2.24 -9.51
CA LEU A 635 -21.56 2.67 -9.83
C LEU A 635 -21.34 2.66 -11.34
N VAL A 636 -20.41 3.50 -11.81
CA VAL A 636 -20.09 3.57 -13.25
C VAL A 636 -19.26 2.32 -13.62
N PRO A 637 -19.71 1.45 -14.56
CA PRO A 637 -18.97 0.25 -14.92
C PRO A 637 -17.70 0.60 -15.72
N PHE A 638 -16.71 -0.30 -15.70
CA PHE A 638 -15.60 -0.27 -16.64
C PHE A 638 -16.09 -0.58 -18.06
N ARG A 639 -15.41 -0.01 -19.05
CA ARG A 639 -15.68 -0.25 -20.47
C ARG A 639 -14.87 -1.42 -21.04
N LEU A 640 -13.71 -1.70 -20.42
CA LEU A 640 -12.84 -2.85 -20.67
C LEU A 640 -12.26 -3.34 -19.34
N LEU A 641 -12.26 -4.65 -19.13
CA LEU A 641 -11.45 -5.28 -18.11
C LEU A 641 -10.16 -5.81 -18.73
N ALA A 642 -9.08 -5.75 -17.99
CA ALA A 642 -7.79 -6.34 -18.36
C ALA A 642 -7.25 -7.17 -17.22
N ILE A 643 -6.57 -8.27 -17.51
CA ILE A 643 -5.84 -9.07 -16.52
C ILE A 643 -4.35 -8.82 -16.73
N GLU A 644 -3.65 -8.43 -15.68
CA GLU A 644 -2.21 -8.23 -15.67
C GLU A 644 -1.47 -9.56 -15.87
N ASP A 645 -0.38 -9.58 -16.64
CA ASP A 645 0.26 -10.82 -17.12
C ASP A 645 0.90 -11.67 -16.00
N SER A 646 1.32 -11.06 -14.89
CA SER A 646 1.84 -11.81 -13.73
C SER A 646 0.75 -12.23 -12.73
N ALA A 647 -0.50 -11.88 -12.99
CA ALA A 647 -1.61 -12.13 -12.09
C ALA A 647 -1.99 -13.62 -12.04
N TYR A 648 -2.02 -14.21 -10.86
CA TYR A 648 -2.70 -15.48 -10.65
C TYR A 648 -4.20 -15.24 -10.51
N ILE A 649 -5.00 -15.94 -11.31
CA ILE A 649 -6.46 -15.86 -11.30
C ILE A 649 -7.03 -17.20 -10.83
N PRO A 650 -7.64 -17.29 -9.65
CA PRO A 650 -8.24 -18.54 -9.20
C PRO A 650 -9.44 -18.95 -10.05
N LEU A 651 -9.73 -20.24 -10.11
CA LEU A 651 -10.79 -20.81 -10.93
C LEU A 651 -12.15 -20.12 -10.73
N LYS A 652 -12.48 -19.80 -9.48
CA LYS A 652 -13.70 -19.06 -9.13
C LYS A 652 -13.75 -17.69 -9.82
N ALA A 653 -12.65 -16.98 -9.86
CA ALA A 653 -12.57 -15.66 -10.50
C ALA A 653 -12.68 -15.78 -12.02
N LEU A 654 -12.17 -16.85 -12.66
CA LEU A 654 -12.38 -17.09 -14.10
C LEU A 654 -13.88 -17.20 -14.40
N TYR A 655 -14.65 -17.94 -13.61
CA TYR A 655 -16.11 -18.02 -13.79
C TYR A 655 -16.80 -16.67 -13.61
N ARG A 656 -16.34 -15.85 -12.65
CA ARG A 656 -16.87 -14.48 -12.47
C ARG A 656 -16.57 -13.59 -13.67
N PHE A 657 -15.36 -13.66 -14.25
CA PHE A 657 -15.07 -12.95 -15.50
C PHE A 657 -15.97 -13.38 -16.64
N MET A 658 -16.23 -14.69 -16.80
CA MET A 658 -17.17 -15.17 -17.82
C MET A 658 -18.57 -14.57 -17.65
N GLU A 659 -19.08 -14.46 -16.40
CA GLU A 659 -20.38 -13.85 -16.13
C GLU A 659 -20.38 -12.36 -16.48
N ILE A 660 -19.32 -11.62 -16.16
CA ILE A 660 -19.19 -10.19 -16.44
C ILE A 660 -19.13 -9.95 -17.96
N VAL A 661 -18.34 -10.75 -18.67
CA VAL A 661 -18.25 -10.64 -20.12
C VAL A 661 -19.59 -10.95 -20.82
N ARG A 662 -20.29 -11.98 -20.37
CA ARG A 662 -21.64 -12.30 -20.89
C ARG A 662 -22.68 -11.20 -20.64
N LYS A 663 -22.45 -10.33 -19.64
CA LYS A 663 -23.25 -9.12 -19.39
C LYS A 663 -22.84 -7.91 -20.22
N GLY A 664 -21.81 -8.05 -21.05
CA GLY A 664 -21.41 -7.05 -22.03
C GLY A 664 -20.17 -6.22 -21.72
N THR A 665 -19.41 -6.52 -20.67
CA THR A 665 -18.13 -5.87 -20.42
C THR A 665 -17.00 -6.71 -21.02
N PRO A 666 -16.28 -6.24 -22.04
CA PRO A 666 -15.19 -6.99 -22.68
C PRO A 666 -14.02 -7.24 -21.72
N LEU A 667 -13.29 -8.31 -22.00
CA LEU A 667 -12.11 -8.71 -21.22
C LEU A 667 -10.89 -8.88 -22.15
N GLN A 668 -9.78 -8.29 -21.73
CA GLN A 668 -8.46 -8.57 -22.30
C GLN A 668 -7.67 -9.46 -21.32
N ALA A 669 -7.06 -10.51 -21.81
CA ALA A 669 -6.15 -11.36 -21.05
C ALA A 669 -5.23 -12.16 -21.99
N HIS A 670 -4.03 -12.49 -21.53
CA HIS A 670 -3.14 -13.38 -22.26
C HIS A 670 -3.27 -14.82 -21.73
N ARG A 671 -3.82 -15.72 -22.55
CA ARG A 671 -4.04 -17.12 -22.15
C ARG A 671 -2.79 -17.80 -21.61
N LYS A 672 -1.64 -17.61 -22.31
CA LYS A 672 -0.36 -18.19 -21.91
C LYS A 672 0.07 -17.73 -20.51
N ALA A 673 -0.13 -16.45 -20.19
CA ALA A 673 0.20 -15.90 -18.89
C ALA A 673 -0.67 -16.53 -17.78
N LEU A 674 -1.99 -16.66 -18.01
CA LEU A 674 -2.90 -17.34 -17.08
C LEU A 674 -2.51 -18.81 -16.85
N GLU A 675 -2.13 -19.53 -17.89
CA GLU A 675 -1.67 -20.92 -17.78
C GLU A 675 -0.36 -21.00 -16.98
N GLN A 676 0.62 -20.13 -17.25
CA GLN A 676 1.92 -20.13 -16.57
C GLN A 676 1.77 -19.81 -15.07
N ASN A 677 0.97 -18.82 -14.72
CA ASN A 677 0.73 -18.43 -13.33
C ASN A 677 -0.01 -19.51 -12.55
N ALA A 678 -1.03 -20.15 -13.17
CA ALA A 678 -1.72 -21.29 -12.56
C ALA A 678 -0.81 -22.52 -12.41
N ASP A 679 0.08 -22.78 -13.39
CA ASP A 679 1.04 -23.88 -13.34
C ASP A 679 2.09 -23.69 -12.24
N TYR A 680 2.51 -22.43 -12.01
CA TYR A 680 3.47 -22.10 -10.94
C TYR A 680 2.97 -22.59 -9.57
N TYR A 681 1.70 -22.38 -9.27
CA TYR A 681 1.05 -22.81 -8.03
C TYR A 681 0.45 -24.23 -8.09
N GLY A 682 0.73 -25.01 -9.14
CA GLY A 682 0.17 -26.36 -9.31
C GLY A 682 -1.35 -26.40 -9.46
N MET A 683 -1.96 -25.29 -9.89
CA MET A 683 -3.40 -25.15 -10.08
C MET A 683 -3.86 -25.43 -11.52
N LEU A 684 -2.93 -25.59 -12.46
CA LEU A 684 -3.23 -25.85 -13.88
C LEU A 684 -3.66 -27.29 -14.12
N ASN A 685 -4.79 -27.69 -13.57
CA ASN A 685 -5.42 -29.01 -13.75
C ASN A 685 -6.36 -29.03 -14.98
N ALA A 686 -7.04 -30.16 -15.21
CA ALA A 686 -7.98 -30.32 -16.33
C ALA A 686 -9.16 -29.36 -16.25
N GLU A 687 -9.70 -29.13 -15.05
CA GLU A 687 -10.83 -28.22 -14.82
C GLU A 687 -10.44 -26.77 -15.12
N TYR A 688 -9.24 -26.33 -14.69
CA TYR A 688 -8.73 -24.99 -14.97
C TYR A 688 -8.52 -24.76 -16.48
N ARG A 689 -7.94 -25.77 -17.18
CA ARG A 689 -7.79 -25.71 -18.66
C ARG A 689 -9.13 -25.62 -19.36
N GLN A 690 -10.11 -26.41 -18.93
CA GLN A 690 -11.47 -26.34 -19.48
C GLN A 690 -12.11 -24.96 -19.22
N ALA A 691 -11.90 -24.38 -18.04
CA ALA A 691 -12.38 -23.03 -17.76
C ALA A 691 -11.73 -21.99 -18.67
N LEU A 692 -10.43 -22.10 -18.96
CA LEU A 692 -9.76 -21.23 -19.94
C LEU A 692 -10.33 -21.41 -21.35
N ASP A 693 -10.56 -22.67 -21.79
CA ASP A 693 -11.17 -22.93 -23.09
C ASP A 693 -12.54 -22.27 -23.20
N LEU A 694 -13.36 -22.40 -22.17
CA LEU A 694 -14.67 -21.74 -22.08
C LEU A 694 -14.54 -20.21 -22.08
N LEU A 695 -13.64 -19.64 -21.29
CA LEU A 695 -13.44 -18.20 -21.21
C LEU A 695 -13.06 -17.62 -22.59
N PHE A 696 -12.05 -18.18 -23.23
CA PHE A 696 -11.57 -17.68 -24.55
C PHE A 696 -12.48 -18.04 -25.73
N SER A 697 -13.51 -18.87 -25.52
CA SER A 697 -14.59 -19.11 -26.50
C SER A 697 -15.68 -18.03 -26.48
N ILE A 698 -15.74 -17.22 -25.41
CA ILE A 698 -16.77 -16.17 -25.26
C ILE A 698 -16.41 -14.99 -26.18
N PRO A 699 -17.35 -14.49 -27.02
CA PRO A 699 -17.17 -13.22 -27.72
C PRO A 699 -16.78 -12.11 -26.75
N HIS A 700 -15.97 -11.15 -27.19
CA HIS A 700 -15.44 -10.05 -26.38
C HIS A 700 -14.37 -10.44 -25.30
N VAL A 701 -13.86 -11.67 -25.34
CA VAL A 701 -12.62 -12.04 -24.66
C VAL A 701 -11.47 -12.00 -25.65
N HIS A 702 -10.47 -11.17 -25.38
CA HIS A 702 -9.38 -10.86 -26.30
C HIS A 702 -8.02 -11.34 -25.79
N ASN A 703 -7.42 -12.29 -26.50
CA ASN A 703 -6.03 -12.74 -26.27
C ASN A 703 -5.06 -11.84 -27.06
N THR A 704 -5.00 -10.57 -26.70
CA THR A 704 -4.27 -9.50 -27.39
C THR A 704 -3.82 -8.44 -26.39
N THR A 705 -3.14 -7.39 -26.85
CA THR A 705 -2.83 -6.22 -26.03
C THR A 705 -4.09 -5.42 -25.67
N ILE A 706 -4.02 -4.59 -24.62
CA ILE A 706 -5.10 -3.67 -24.24
C ILE A 706 -5.46 -2.73 -25.42
N ALA A 707 -4.45 -2.20 -26.12
CA ALA A 707 -4.65 -1.30 -27.25
C ALA A 707 -5.46 -1.96 -28.37
N GLU A 708 -5.15 -3.19 -28.72
CA GLU A 708 -5.88 -3.96 -29.75
C GLU A 708 -7.31 -4.31 -29.29
N ALA A 709 -7.49 -4.66 -28.03
CA ALA A 709 -8.80 -4.93 -27.46
C ALA A 709 -9.72 -3.69 -27.52
N LEU A 710 -9.20 -2.51 -27.14
CA LEU A 710 -9.91 -1.24 -27.23
C LEU A 710 -10.36 -0.92 -28.66
N VAL A 711 -9.49 -1.16 -29.65
CA VAL A 711 -9.82 -0.96 -31.06
C VAL A 711 -10.91 -1.94 -31.52
N LYS A 712 -10.80 -3.22 -31.21
CA LYS A 712 -11.78 -4.26 -31.56
C LYS A 712 -13.16 -3.97 -30.98
N GLU A 713 -13.20 -3.49 -29.73
CA GLU A 713 -14.44 -3.14 -29.02
C GLU A 713 -14.93 -1.72 -29.35
N LYS A 714 -14.23 -0.98 -30.22
CA LYS A 714 -14.55 0.41 -30.58
C LYS A 714 -14.69 1.34 -29.38
N ILE A 715 -13.85 1.11 -28.38
CA ILE A 715 -13.80 1.93 -27.17
C ILE A 715 -12.86 3.10 -27.44
N SER A 716 -13.42 4.30 -27.60
CA SER A 716 -12.64 5.53 -27.79
C SER A 716 -12.08 6.04 -26.45
N PRO A 717 -10.92 6.73 -26.45
CA PRO A 717 -10.38 7.35 -25.25
C PRO A 717 -11.31 8.41 -24.67
N GLU A 718 -11.23 8.62 -23.37
CA GLU A 718 -11.93 9.72 -22.69
C GLU A 718 -11.37 11.08 -23.11
N LEU A 719 -10.03 11.16 -23.23
CA LEU A 719 -9.27 12.32 -23.65
C LEU A 719 -8.45 11.96 -24.89
N GLU A 720 -8.97 12.23 -26.08
CA GLU A 720 -8.26 11.98 -27.33
C GLU A 720 -7.37 13.17 -27.68
N TYR A 721 -6.07 12.94 -27.80
CA TYR A 721 -5.07 13.91 -28.25
C TYR A 721 -3.93 13.23 -28.98
N THR A 722 -3.13 14.00 -29.71
CA THR A 722 -1.95 13.48 -30.41
C THR A 722 -0.70 13.83 -29.60
N PRO A 723 0.02 12.85 -29.02
CA PRO A 723 1.31 13.12 -28.37
C PRO A 723 2.30 13.71 -29.36
N LYS A 724 2.97 14.79 -28.98
CA LYS A 724 3.98 15.46 -29.84
C LYS A 724 5.30 14.71 -29.93
N ARG A 725 5.55 13.79 -28.99
CA ARG A 725 6.75 12.96 -28.89
C ARG A 725 6.35 11.53 -28.53
N PRO A 726 7.17 10.50 -28.86
CA PRO A 726 6.97 9.18 -28.31
C PRO A 726 6.85 9.31 -26.79
N SER A 727 5.79 8.73 -26.22
CA SER A 727 5.41 8.98 -24.83
C SER A 727 6.52 8.59 -23.85
N THR A 728 7.39 9.54 -23.54
CA THR A 728 8.09 9.51 -22.24
C THR A 728 7.06 9.83 -21.17
N SER A 729 7.23 9.31 -19.97
CA SER A 729 6.33 9.55 -18.83
C SER A 729 6.10 11.05 -18.52
N THR A 730 6.93 11.94 -19.05
CA THR A 730 6.89 13.39 -18.89
C THR A 730 6.04 14.12 -19.94
N ASP A 731 5.74 13.50 -21.07
CA ASP A 731 5.00 14.16 -22.15
C ASP A 731 3.50 13.76 -22.20
N ARG A 732 3.04 13.01 -21.22
CA ARG A 732 1.64 12.59 -21.09
C ARG A 732 0.81 13.65 -20.36
N LEU A 733 -0.43 13.83 -20.82
CA LEU A 733 -1.46 14.44 -20.00
C LEU A 733 -1.98 13.42 -18.99
N TYR A 734 -1.95 13.79 -17.72
CA TYR A 734 -2.59 13.04 -16.65
C TYR A 734 -3.98 13.61 -16.41
N PHE A 735 -4.95 12.76 -16.13
CA PHE A 735 -6.31 13.24 -15.90
C PHE A 735 -7.11 12.27 -15.05
N THR A 736 -8.15 12.78 -14.40
CA THR A 736 -9.23 11.96 -13.84
C THR A 736 -10.56 12.41 -14.41
N HIS A 737 -11.44 11.43 -14.64
CA HIS A 737 -12.77 11.62 -15.20
C HIS A 737 -13.84 11.30 -14.14
N ARG A 738 -14.78 12.23 -13.98
CA ARG A 738 -15.93 12.05 -13.09
C ARG A 738 -17.22 12.32 -13.84
N ARG A 739 -18.26 11.59 -13.46
CA ARG A 739 -19.57 11.65 -14.09
C ARG A 739 -20.63 12.11 -13.12
N THR A 740 -21.28 13.24 -13.44
CA THR A 740 -22.47 13.74 -12.76
C THR A 740 -23.73 13.32 -13.51
N ALA A 741 -24.92 13.73 -13.05
CA ALA A 741 -26.19 13.45 -13.73
C ALA A 741 -26.26 14.04 -15.16
N GLY A 742 -25.65 15.20 -15.40
CA GLY A 742 -25.75 15.93 -16.68
C GLY A 742 -24.43 16.17 -17.40
N GLU A 743 -23.30 15.97 -16.74
CA GLU A 743 -21.99 16.36 -17.27
C GLU A 743 -20.92 15.33 -16.96
N ASP A 744 -19.92 15.31 -17.83
CA ASP A 744 -18.62 14.71 -17.58
C ASP A 744 -17.65 15.81 -17.14
N LEU A 745 -16.96 15.61 -16.01
CA LEU A 745 -15.97 16.50 -15.43
C LEU A 745 -14.58 15.85 -15.59
N PHE A 746 -13.65 16.62 -16.13
CA PHE A 746 -12.26 16.23 -16.30
C PHE A 746 -11.37 17.18 -15.53
N PHE A 747 -10.51 16.65 -14.67
CA PHE A 747 -9.33 17.35 -14.17
C PHE A 747 -8.15 16.87 -15.03
N ILE A 748 -7.50 17.79 -15.73
CA ILE A 748 -6.41 17.49 -16.66
C ILE A 748 -5.16 18.22 -16.20
N TYR A 749 -4.04 17.51 -16.10
CA TYR A 749 -2.74 18.03 -15.68
C TYR A 749 -1.68 17.78 -16.75
N ASN A 750 -1.04 18.85 -17.19
CA ASN A 750 0.14 18.81 -18.04
C ASN A 750 1.39 18.74 -17.16
N ARG A 751 1.92 17.55 -16.93
CA ARG A 751 3.13 17.35 -16.11
C ARG A 751 4.43 17.71 -16.87
N SER A 752 4.31 18.06 -18.16
CA SER A 752 5.48 18.40 -18.97
C SER A 752 6.01 19.79 -18.63
N PRO A 753 7.35 20.00 -18.66
CA PRO A 753 7.96 21.32 -18.58
C PRO A 753 7.75 22.15 -19.87
N PHE A 754 6.88 21.70 -20.77
CA PHE A 754 6.54 22.38 -22.00
C PHE A 754 5.04 22.64 -22.09
N PRO A 755 4.63 23.80 -22.65
CA PRO A 755 3.21 24.08 -22.80
C PRO A 755 2.54 23.14 -23.80
N PHE A 756 1.32 22.75 -23.47
CA PHE A 756 0.45 21.93 -24.30
C PHE A 756 -0.60 22.80 -25.00
N ARG A 757 -0.67 22.76 -26.35
CA ARG A 757 -1.63 23.53 -27.15
C ARG A 757 -2.08 22.73 -28.35
N GLN A 758 -3.27 22.14 -28.29
CA GLN A 758 -3.87 21.41 -29.43
C GLN A 758 -5.40 21.32 -29.32
N GLN A 759 -6.02 20.87 -30.42
CA GLN A 759 -7.38 20.36 -30.37
C GLN A 759 -7.37 18.98 -29.73
N VAL A 760 -8.25 18.77 -28.78
CA VAL A 760 -8.47 17.48 -28.08
C VAL A 760 -9.95 17.11 -28.21
N LYS A 761 -10.29 15.84 -27.95
CA LYS A 761 -11.69 15.45 -27.79
C LYS A 761 -11.90 14.88 -26.38
N LEU A 762 -12.91 15.39 -25.69
CA LEU A 762 -13.41 14.86 -24.44
C LEU A 762 -14.67 14.07 -24.70
N MET A 763 -14.64 12.75 -24.46
CA MET A 763 -15.75 11.85 -24.83
C MET A 763 -16.24 12.06 -26.28
N GLY A 764 -15.30 12.22 -27.22
CA GLY A 764 -15.57 12.45 -28.63
C GLY A 764 -15.91 13.89 -29.01
N LYS A 765 -16.16 14.82 -28.10
CA LYS A 765 -16.47 16.23 -28.36
C LYS A 765 -15.20 17.07 -28.46
N PRO A 766 -15.05 17.91 -29.47
CA PRO A 766 -13.86 18.70 -29.70
C PRO A 766 -13.73 19.85 -28.69
N PHE A 767 -12.52 20.06 -28.16
CA PHE A 767 -12.13 21.17 -27.32
C PHE A 767 -10.77 21.71 -27.73
N ARG A 768 -10.54 23.00 -27.57
CA ARG A 768 -9.22 23.59 -27.70
C ARG A 768 -8.58 23.63 -26.32
N LEU A 769 -7.59 22.76 -26.09
CA LEU A 769 -6.86 22.69 -24.81
C LEU A 769 -5.57 23.50 -24.93
N GLN A 770 -5.37 24.40 -23.96
CA GLN A 770 -4.15 25.19 -23.78
C GLN A 770 -3.77 25.12 -22.32
N LEU A 771 -2.62 24.53 -22.05
CA LEU A 771 -2.01 24.45 -20.71
C LEU A 771 -0.58 24.98 -20.81
N GLY A 772 -0.16 25.73 -19.81
CA GLY A 772 1.23 26.08 -19.58
C GLY A 772 2.07 24.87 -19.16
N GLU A 773 3.31 25.16 -18.81
CA GLU A 773 4.20 24.19 -18.16
C GLU A 773 3.60 23.81 -16.80
N GLU A 774 3.55 22.51 -16.49
CA GLU A 774 3.08 21.98 -15.21
C GLU A 774 1.71 22.59 -14.76
N GLU A 775 0.85 22.93 -15.70
CA GLU A 775 -0.45 23.54 -15.44
C GLU A 775 -1.59 22.49 -15.48
N SER A 776 -2.62 22.73 -14.66
CA SER A 776 -3.82 21.92 -14.58
C SER A 776 -5.10 22.72 -14.89
N ILE A 777 -6.16 22.04 -15.32
CA ILE A 777 -7.45 22.63 -15.61
C ILE A 777 -8.59 21.67 -15.31
N ILE A 778 -9.75 22.22 -14.93
CA ILE A 778 -11.01 21.49 -14.91
C ILE A 778 -11.81 21.85 -16.15
N LEU A 779 -12.23 20.84 -16.88
CA LEU A 779 -13.15 20.98 -18.02
C LEU A 779 -14.44 20.21 -17.75
N ARG A 780 -15.56 20.75 -18.26
CA ARG A 780 -16.87 20.11 -18.19
C ARG A 780 -17.43 19.91 -19.58
N SER A 781 -17.99 18.74 -19.83
CA SER A 781 -18.64 18.39 -21.09
C SER A 781 -20.06 17.92 -20.81
N SER A 782 -21.06 18.62 -21.36
CA SER A 782 -22.46 18.20 -21.24
C SER A 782 -22.68 16.82 -21.86
N ARG A 783 -23.49 15.98 -21.24
CA ARG A 783 -23.83 14.63 -21.69
C ARG A 783 -25.06 14.59 -22.60
N ARG A 784 -25.56 15.74 -23.03
CA ARG A 784 -26.70 15.83 -24.00
C ARG A 784 -26.27 15.44 -25.42
#